data_1e38cbd2f5c00254aefa6ac0a764a218
#
_entry.id   1e38cbd2f5c00254aefa6ac0a764a218
#
_cell.length_a   1.000
_cell.length_b   1.000
_cell.length_c   1.000
_cell.angle_alpha   90.00
_cell.angle_beta   90.00
_cell.angle_gamma   90.00
#
_symmetry.space_group_name_H-M   'P 1'
#
loop_
_entity.id
_entity.type
_entity.pdbx_description
1 polymer ?
#
loop_
_entity_poly.entity_id
_entity_poly.type
_entity_poly.pdbx_seq_one_letter_code
_entity_poly.pdbx_strand_id
1 'polypeptide(L)'
;MTATYDPTMAIESRDPRPAPYAAGAPGASVSPALSDVADFLRAHPPFDALAQADVERAAASAEVEYFLAGATIFAQGAQPIEHLRVVRTGAVEIVLEDRVLDLLGPGELFGHASMLSGLPPGFAARAHEDTLCYRIPQEVARAMLVRLESVAFFARSLLEMQTRSAAALAPRKPAPDPANQPVAALIREPRLLCSPAISIREAAARMDAAPATSIVIELGDTLGILTDRDLRSRVVAAGVSYDAPVSSVMSAPAYTVDADRLGGEVLLEMLDRGVRHFPVITAGREVLGVVEAVDLLAVETLSSFYLRRAIAGAGSVEELARAAQGVRPAVLALHEARVAATNIAAIYSVVLDALTRRLIELALAGIGAPPAEFSWLALGSQSRREATPGSDADGAIVWYGDVREEFVRPHLHALAGEVAAGLAACGIRVDDHGASASDELFVRSLDSWRHVARSWIERPTREQALILVSVLVDSRPVWGVHGGAPVSDTFRVGSARPELLHLLARFALSHRPPTGFLRGLVVEHDGEHRGRLDLKRGGLLPVVDLARWAGMAAGVTSASTLERLHAAGAAGTLPAADVQTLEDALELFSELRMEHQVGRLRDGLEPDDHLDPDELSTLTRSYLKEAFRAVASVQKRIAAELSLGVR
;
A
#
# COMPACT_ATOMS: atom_id res chain seq x y z
N MET A 1 6.04 -50.09 52.85
CA MET A 1 5.34 -50.91 51.84
C MET A 1 5.56 -50.23 50.50
N THR A 2 6.57 -50.71 49.83
CA THR A 2 7.07 -50.30 48.53
C THR A 2 6.33 -51.08 47.46
N ALA A 3 5.72 -50.40 46.49
CA ALA A 3 5.18 -51.02 45.28
C ALA A 3 6.01 -50.54 44.09
N THR A 4 6.78 -51.48 43.56
CA THR A 4 7.59 -51.40 42.34
C THR A 4 6.71 -51.34 41.09
N TYR A 5 7.06 -50.44 40.18
CA TYR A 5 6.44 -50.30 38.86
C TYR A 5 7.27 -51.06 37.82
N ASP A 6 6.64 -51.96 37.11
CA ASP A 6 7.23 -52.79 36.04
C ASP A 6 6.94 -52.14 34.65
N PRO A 7 7.92 -51.82 33.79
CA PRO A 7 7.70 -51.23 32.48
C PRO A 7 7.91 -52.22 31.35
N THR A 8 6.94 -53.09 31.10
CA THR A 8 6.93 -53.93 29.88
C THR A 8 5.49 -54.24 29.47
N MET A 9 4.83 -53.27 28.78
CA MET A 9 3.75 -53.58 27.88
C MET A 9 3.98 -52.87 26.54
N ALA A 10 4.31 -53.68 25.55
CA ALA A 10 4.42 -53.27 24.15
C ALA A 10 3.04 -52.89 23.63
N ILE A 11 2.93 -51.67 23.11
CA ILE A 11 1.76 -51.20 22.37
C ILE A 11 1.91 -51.66 20.93
N GLU A 12 1.16 -52.64 20.50
CA GLU A 12 0.98 -53.00 19.09
C GLU A 12 0.32 -51.84 18.34
N SER A 13 1.02 -51.32 17.32
CA SER A 13 0.49 -50.35 16.36
C SER A 13 -0.53 -51.07 15.46
N ARG A 14 -1.81 -50.79 15.67
CA ARG A 14 -2.85 -51.11 14.68
C ARG A 14 -2.93 -50.01 13.64
N ASP A 15 -2.49 -50.33 12.43
CA ASP A 15 -2.72 -49.62 11.21
C ASP A 15 -4.20 -49.73 10.79
N PRO A 16 -4.99 -48.65 10.73
CA PRO A 16 -6.37 -48.72 10.27
C PRO A 16 -6.41 -48.62 8.74
N ARG A 17 -6.36 -49.75 8.04
CA ARG A 17 -6.77 -49.78 6.62
C ARG A 17 -8.27 -49.55 6.53
N PRO A 18 -8.76 -48.62 5.67
CA PRO A 18 -10.20 -48.48 5.45
C PRO A 18 -10.72 -49.67 4.66
N ALA A 19 -11.88 -50.16 5.10
CA ALA A 19 -12.59 -51.27 4.45
C ALA A 19 -13.10 -50.87 3.06
N PRO A 20 -13.11 -51.77 2.05
CA PRO A 20 -13.61 -51.45 0.72
C PRO A 20 -15.13 -51.33 0.72
N TYR A 21 -15.66 -50.25 0.17
CA TYR A 21 -17.07 -50.07 -0.14
C TYR A 21 -17.50 -51.06 -1.23
N ALA A 22 -18.58 -51.82 -0.96
CA ALA A 22 -19.12 -52.83 -1.85
C ALA A 22 -19.70 -52.22 -3.12
N ALA A 23 -19.32 -52.81 -4.30
CA ALA A 23 -19.87 -52.49 -5.59
C ALA A 23 -21.35 -52.89 -5.73
N GLY A 24 -22.23 -51.97 -6.05
CA GLY A 24 -23.63 -52.24 -6.42
C GLY A 24 -23.77 -52.54 -7.89
N ALA A 25 -24.66 -53.45 -8.24
CA ALA A 25 -24.93 -54.00 -9.58
C ALA A 25 -25.58 -53.00 -10.58
N PRO A 26 -25.55 -53.25 -11.91
CA PRO A 26 -25.91 -52.29 -12.95
C PRO A 26 -27.40 -52.21 -13.22
N GLY A 27 -27.99 -51.05 -13.08
CA GLY A 27 -29.33 -50.71 -13.56
C GLY A 27 -29.39 -49.20 -13.85
N ALA A 28 -29.55 -48.85 -15.11
CA ALA A 28 -29.46 -47.47 -15.60
C ALA A 28 -30.61 -46.60 -15.10
N SER A 29 -30.35 -45.85 -14.02
CA SER A 29 -30.92 -44.54 -13.76
C SER A 29 -29.76 -43.66 -13.34
N VAL A 30 -29.58 -42.46 -13.95
CA VAL A 30 -28.56 -41.50 -13.58
C VAL A 30 -28.79 -41.19 -12.11
N SER A 31 -27.89 -41.66 -11.24
CA SER A 31 -27.96 -41.40 -9.80
C SER A 31 -27.89 -39.91 -9.55
N PRO A 32 -28.72 -39.31 -8.65
CA PRO A 32 -28.64 -37.87 -8.33
C PRO A 32 -27.22 -37.39 -7.99
N ALA A 33 -26.42 -38.29 -7.41
CA ALA A 33 -25.00 -38.03 -7.09
C ALA A 33 -24.12 -37.79 -8.34
N LEU A 34 -24.42 -38.44 -9.46
CA LEU A 34 -23.66 -38.27 -10.71
C LEU A 34 -23.99 -36.94 -11.42
N SER A 35 -25.24 -36.49 -11.39
CA SER A 35 -25.62 -35.16 -11.90
C SER A 35 -24.98 -34.05 -11.09
N ASP A 36 -24.93 -34.18 -9.75
CA ASP A 36 -24.32 -33.18 -8.88
C ASP A 36 -22.81 -33.04 -9.14
N VAL A 37 -22.09 -34.15 -9.40
CA VAL A 37 -20.66 -34.12 -9.77
C VAL A 37 -20.46 -33.46 -11.12
N ALA A 38 -21.29 -33.83 -12.13
CA ALA A 38 -21.19 -33.25 -13.47
C ALA A 38 -21.51 -31.75 -13.48
N ASP A 39 -22.53 -31.33 -12.74
CA ASP A 39 -22.93 -29.92 -12.63
C ASP A 39 -21.87 -29.11 -11.88
N PHE A 40 -21.27 -29.67 -10.82
CA PHE A 40 -20.15 -29.04 -10.14
C PHE A 40 -18.94 -28.87 -11.05
N LEU A 41 -18.51 -29.92 -11.76
CA LEU A 41 -17.38 -29.82 -12.70
C LEU A 41 -17.66 -28.79 -13.79
N ARG A 42 -18.86 -28.79 -14.38
CA ARG A 42 -19.25 -27.85 -15.45
C ARG A 42 -19.24 -26.39 -15.01
N ALA A 43 -19.42 -26.13 -13.73
CA ALA A 43 -19.38 -24.76 -13.18
C ALA A 43 -17.94 -24.20 -13.04
N HIS A 44 -16.89 -25.01 -13.29
CA HIS A 44 -15.52 -24.61 -13.02
C HIS A 44 -14.57 -24.91 -14.19
N PRO A 45 -13.60 -24.00 -14.48
CA PRO A 45 -12.58 -24.24 -15.49
C PRO A 45 -11.64 -25.40 -15.12
N PRO A 46 -11.12 -26.17 -16.08
CA PRO A 46 -11.37 -26.08 -17.55
C PRO A 46 -12.58 -26.88 -18.03
N PHE A 47 -13.39 -27.44 -17.11
CA PHE A 47 -14.50 -28.34 -17.43
C PHE A 47 -15.68 -27.61 -18.08
N ASP A 48 -15.84 -26.31 -17.82
CA ASP A 48 -16.86 -25.41 -18.40
C ASP A 48 -16.75 -25.28 -19.92
N ALA A 49 -15.52 -25.39 -20.47
CA ALA A 49 -15.23 -25.33 -21.89
C ALA A 49 -15.30 -26.69 -22.59
N LEU A 50 -15.50 -27.81 -21.87
CA LEU A 50 -15.50 -29.15 -22.43
C LEU A 50 -16.89 -29.56 -22.94
N ALA A 51 -16.90 -30.51 -23.90
CA ALA A 51 -18.14 -31.12 -24.35
C ALA A 51 -18.85 -31.90 -23.24
N GLN A 52 -20.18 -31.81 -23.18
CA GLN A 52 -21.00 -32.44 -22.15
C GLN A 52 -20.68 -33.92 -21.91
N ALA A 53 -20.44 -34.68 -22.96
CA ALA A 53 -20.11 -36.11 -22.88
C ALA A 53 -18.75 -36.38 -22.19
N ASP A 54 -17.81 -35.43 -22.24
CA ASP A 54 -16.51 -35.56 -21.57
C ASP A 54 -16.64 -35.25 -20.08
N VAL A 55 -17.43 -34.23 -19.73
CA VAL A 55 -17.71 -33.89 -18.32
C VAL A 55 -18.51 -35.02 -17.64
N GLU A 56 -19.50 -35.59 -18.33
CA GLU A 56 -20.26 -36.73 -17.84
C GLU A 56 -19.37 -37.98 -17.61
N ARG A 57 -18.40 -38.21 -18.53
CA ARG A 57 -17.44 -39.31 -18.40
C ARG A 57 -16.49 -39.08 -17.20
N ALA A 58 -16.04 -37.84 -17.00
CA ALA A 58 -15.25 -37.47 -15.83
C ALA A 58 -16.04 -37.70 -14.54
N ALA A 59 -17.28 -37.21 -14.48
CA ALA A 59 -18.16 -37.38 -13.35
C ALA A 59 -18.43 -38.85 -13.02
N ALA A 60 -18.65 -39.68 -14.06
CA ALA A 60 -18.88 -41.12 -13.89
C ALA A 60 -17.66 -41.89 -13.40
N SER A 61 -16.44 -41.38 -13.62
CA SER A 61 -15.18 -41.98 -13.18
C SER A 61 -14.62 -41.37 -11.88
N ALA A 62 -15.25 -40.28 -11.41
CA ALA A 62 -14.78 -39.55 -10.25
C ALA A 62 -15.04 -40.35 -8.94
N GLU A 63 -14.01 -40.46 -8.12
CA GLU A 63 -14.08 -40.96 -6.78
C GLU A 63 -13.95 -39.81 -5.77
N VAL A 64 -14.56 -40.00 -4.58
CA VAL A 64 -14.50 -39.01 -3.51
C VAL A 64 -13.38 -39.36 -2.56
N GLU A 65 -12.45 -38.44 -2.32
CA GLU A 65 -11.40 -38.53 -1.31
C GLU A 65 -11.64 -37.47 -0.23
N TYR A 66 -11.46 -37.83 1.03
CA TYR A 66 -11.54 -36.92 2.17
C TYR A 66 -10.21 -36.85 2.90
N PHE A 67 -9.77 -35.65 3.22
CA PHE A 67 -8.53 -35.37 3.93
C PHE A 67 -8.82 -34.49 5.15
N LEU A 68 -8.31 -34.91 6.31
CA LEU A 68 -8.34 -34.08 7.51
C LEU A 68 -7.40 -32.87 7.37
N ALA A 69 -7.70 -31.78 8.05
CA ALA A 69 -6.84 -30.63 8.14
C ALA A 69 -5.39 -31.02 8.49
N GLY A 70 -4.42 -30.49 7.76
CA GLY A 70 -2.99 -30.79 7.91
C GLY A 70 -2.52 -32.09 7.25
N ALA A 71 -3.41 -32.94 6.69
CA ALA A 71 -3.01 -34.18 6.03
C ALA A 71 -2.25 -33.91 4.73
N THR A 72 -1.09 -34.59 4.55
CA THR A 72 -0.35 -34.55 3.28
C THR A 72 -1.04 -35.44 2.24
N ILE A 73 -1.48 -34.85 1.13
CA ILE A 73 -2.14 -35.55 0.03
C ILE A 73 -1.13 -36.24 -0.85
N PHE A 74 -0.03 -35.55 -1.18
CA PHE A 74 1.20 -36.12 -1.77
C PHE A 74 2.41 -35.26 -1.41
N ALA A 75 3.58 -35.89 -1.33
CA ALA A 75 4.84 -35.21 -1.00
C ALA A 75 5.58 -34.76 -2.28
N GLN A 76 6.42 -33.73 -2.16
CA GLN A 76 7.35 -33.33 -3.19
C GLN A 76 8.33 -34.49 -3.51
N GLY A 77 8.59 -34.74 -4.79
CA GLY A 77 9.48 -35.80 -5.23
C GLY A 77 8.93 -37.22 -5.06
N ALA A 78 7.67 -37.40 -4.66
CA ALA A 78 7.01 -38.71 -4.59
C ALA A 78 6.88 -39.36 -5.99
N GLN A 79 6.29 -40.56 -6.07
CA GLN A 79 6.02 -41.19 -7.35
C GLN A 79 5.08 -40.32 -8.21
N PRO A 80 5.17 -40.40 -9.56
CA PRO A 80 4.27 -39.68 -10.43
C PRO A 80 2.81 -39.91 -10.08
N ILE A 81 2.02 -38.83 -10.15
CA ILE A 81 0.61 -38.87 -9.76
C ILE A 81 -0.22 -39.48 -10.87
N GLU A 82 -1.06 -40.45 -10.51
CA GLU A 82 -1.90 -41.20 -11.46
C GLU A 82 -3.35 -40.68 -11.53
N HIS A 83 -3.67 -39.59 -10.82
CA HIS A 83 -5.02 -39.06 -10.74
C HIS A 83 -5.03 -37.53 -10.75
N LEU A 84 -5.97 -36.97 -11.47
CA LEU A 84 -6.32 -35.55 -11.35
C LEU A 84 -7.22 -35.38 -10.12
N ARG A 85 -6.95 -34.37 -9.30
CA ARG A 85 -7.81 -34.02 -8.17
C ARG A 85 -8.43 -32.65 -8.36
N VAL A 86 -9.71 -32.53 -8.00
CA VAL A 86 -10.47 -31.28 -8.01
C VAL A 86 -11.02 -31.06 -6.61
N VAL A 87 -10.76 -29.92 -6.02
CA VAL A 87 -11.27 -29.59 -4.70
C VAL A 87 -12.78 -29.40 -4.76
N ARG A 88 -13.54 -30.17 -3.96
CA ARG A 88 -15.00 -30.04 -3.88
C ARG A 88 -15.42 -29.11 -2.75
N THR A 89 -14.81 -29.27 -1.58
CA THR A 89 -15.00 -28.41 -0.39
C THR A 89 -13.70 -28.38 0.39
N GLY A 90 -13.48 -27.30 1.16
CA GLY A 90 -12.24 -27.11 1.89
C GLY A 90 -11.18 -26.40 1.03
N ALA A 91 -9.91 -26.56 1.41
CA ALA A 91 -8.78 -25.94 0.72
C ALA A 91 -7.52 -26.81 0.79
N VAL A 92 -6.69 -26.75 -0.28
CA VAL A 92 -5.43 -27.49 -0.40
C VAL A 92 -4.26 -26.53 -0.58
N GLU A 93 -3.28 -26.61 0.32
CA GLU A 93 -2.00 -25.90 0.18
C GLU A 93 -1.08 -26.61 -0.80
N ILE A 94 -0.52 -25.86 -1.73
CA ILE A 94 0.63 -26.26 -2.54
C ILE A 94 1.90 -25.76 -1.87
N VAL A 95 2.77 -26.67 -1.46
CA VAL A 95 3.93 -26.36 -0.60
C VAL A 95 5.22 -26.75 -1.29
N LEU A 96 6.22 -25.85 -1.27
CA LEU A 96 7.58 -26.09 -1.73
C LEU A 96 8.56 -25.66 -0.63
N GLU A 97 9.42 -26.60 -0.18
CA GLU A 97 10.43 -26.32 0.86
C GLU A 97 9.82 -25.62 2.11
N ASP A 98 8.70 -26.14 2.63
CA ASP A 98 7.94 -25.61 3.76
C ASP A 98 7.28 -24.22 3.54
N ARG A 99 7.28 -23.71 2.32
CA ARG A 99 6.57 -22.48 1.96
C ARG A 99 5.30 -22.80 1.20
N VAL A 100 4.20 -22.18 1.62
CA VAL A 100 2.93 -22.24 0.88
C VAL A 100 3.07 -21.36 -0.37
N LEU A 101 3.02 -22.01 -1.55
CA LEU A 101 3.06 -21.32 -2.85
C LEU A 101 1.67 -20.88 -3.28
N ASP A 102 0.66 -21.71 -3.01
CA ASP A 102 -0.72 -21.45 -3.41
C ASP A 102 -1.70 -22.16 -2.45
N LEU A 103 -2.94 -21.69 -2.44
CA LEU A 103 -4.04 -22.27 -1.71
C LEU A 103 -5.20 -22.49 -2.66
N LEU A 104 -5.50 -23.74 -2.94
CA LEU A 104 -6.52 -24.14 -3.90
C LEU A 104 -7.87 -24.34 -3.20
N GLY A 105 -8.90 -23.66 -3.69
CA GLY A 105 -10.26 -23.75 -3.20
C GLY A 105 -11.17 -24.61 -4.06
N PRO A 106 -12.49 -24.65 -3.77
CA PRO A 106 -13.47 -25.42 -4.53
C PRO A 106 -13.44 -25.11 -6.03
N GLY A 107 -13.42 -26.17 -6.85
CA GLY A 107 -13.33 -26.09 -8.31
C GLY A 107 -11.90 -26.10 -8.85
N GLU A 108 -10.90 -25.76 -8.06
CA GLU A 108 -9.50 -25.76 -8.49
C GLU A 108 -8.93 -27.18 -8.49
N LEU A 109 -7.99 -27.41 -9.43
CA LEU A 109 -7.45 -28.74 -9.68
C LEU A 109 -5.94 -28.81 -9.45
N PHE A 110 -5.47 -29.99 -9.02
CA PHE A 110 -4.04 -30.22 -8.75
C PHE A 110 -3.61 -31.64 -9.11
N GLY A 111 -2.29 -31.85 -9.14
CA GLY A 111 -1.69 -33.11 -9.56
C GLY A 111 -1.54 -33.28 -11.08
N HIS A 112 -2.14 -32.40 -11.89
CA HIS A 112 -2.13 -32.46 -13.35
C HIS A 112 -0.75 -32.37 -13.96
N ALA A 113 0.17 -31.54 -13.43
CA ALA A 113 1.52 -31.36 -13.96
C ALA A 113 2.33 -32.67 -13.89
N SER A 114 2.32 -33.34 -12.75
CA SER A 114 3.00 -34.64 -12.57
C SER A 114 2.32 -35.74 -13.39
N MET A 115 0.99 -35.78 -13.39
CA MET A 115 0.20 -36.77 -14.12
C MET A 115 0.42 -36.69 -15.64
N LEU A 116 0.50 -35.47 -16.21
CA LEU A 116 0.69 -35.29 -17.66
C LEU A 116 2.13 -35.52 -18.09
N SER A 117 3.10 -35.07 -17.30
CA SER A 117 4.54 -35.22 -17.60
C SER A 117 5.09 -36.62 -17.30
N GLY A 118 4.46 -37.37 -16.38
CA GLY A 118 5.00 -38.61 -15.85
C GLY A 118 6.22 -38.42 -14.94
N LEU A 119 6.51 -37.17 -14.53
CA LEU A 119 7.58 -36.84 -13.62
C LEU A 119 7.07 -36.78 -12.16
N PRO A 120 7.94 -37.00 -11.15
CA PRO A 120 7.60 -36.76 -9.77
C PRO A 120 7.03 -35.35 -9.55
N PRO A 121 6.10 -35.17 -8.60
CA PRO A 121 5.56 -33.85 -8.29
C PRO A 121 6.65 -32.91 -7.79
N GLY A 122 6.73 -31.71 -8.35
CA GLY A 122 7.72 -30.68 -8.00
C GLY A 122 7.41 -29.96 -6.67
N PHE A 123 6.24 -30.21 -6.08
CA PHE A 123 5.75 -29.62 -4.83
C PHE A 123 4.92 -30.65 -4.04
N ALA A 124 4.70 -30.40 -2.77
CA ALA A 124 3.76 -31.16 -1.93
C ALA A 124 2.37 -30.54 -1.98
N ALA A 125 1.32 -31.35 -1.77
CA ALA A 125 -0.04 -30.89 -1.53
C ALA A 125 -0.49 -31.33 -0.15
N ARG A 126 -1.05 -30.39 0.64
CA ARG A 126 -1.50 -30.63 2.01
C ARG A 126 -2.90 -30.02 2.19
N ALA A 127 -3.78 -30.71 2.87
CA ALA A 127 -5.09 -30.17 3.22
C ALA A 127 -4.93 -29.04 4.25
N HIS A 128 -5.37 -27.82 3.91
CA HIS A 128 -5.33 -26.66 4.81
C HIS A 128 -6.42 -26.77 5.90
N GLU A 129 -7.59 -27.24 5.51
CA GLU A 129 -8.73 -27.55 6.38
C GLU A 129 -9.30 -28.91 5.97
N ASP A 130 -10.33 -29.37 6.64
CA ASP A 130 -11.04 -30.62 6.26
C ASP A 130 -11.51 -30.51 4.82
N THR A 131 -10.92 -31.31 3.94
CA THR A 131 -11.04 -31.13 2.50
C THR A 131 -11.61 -32.39 1.83
N LEU A 132 -12.54 -32.18 0.92
CA LEU A 132 -13.13 -33.20 0.08
C LEU A 132 -12.73 -32.93 -1.38
N CYS A 133 -12.14 -33.94 -2.03
CA CYS A 133 -11.72 -33.84 -3.43
C CYS A 133 -12.43 -34.88 -4.29
N TYR A 134 -12.69 -34.53 -5.56
CA TYR A 134 -12.95 -35.50 -6.59
C TYR A 134 -11.63 -35.98 -7.18
N ARG A 135 -11.42 -37.29 -7.24
CA ARG A 135 -10.27 -37.95 -7.84
C ARG A 135 -10.68 -38.57 -9.18
N ILE A 136 -10.08 -38.10 -10.28
CA ILE A 136 -10.39 -38.57 -11.64
C ILE A 136 -9.18 -39.37 -12.15
N PRO A 137 -9.35 -40.62 -12.63
CA PRO A 137 -8.26 -41.45 -13.13
C PRO A 137 -7.51 -40.81 -14.32
N GLN A 138 -6.21 -41.03 -14.38
CA GLN A 138 -5.30 -40.48 -15.39
C GLN A 138 -5.79 -40.69 -16.83
N GLU A 139 -6.33 -41.85 -17.14
CA GLU A 139 -6.78 -42.19 -18.51
C GLU A 139 -7.92 -41.25 -18.97
N VAL A 140 -8.90 -41.00 -18.09
CA VAL A 140 -10.01 -40.11 -18.36
C VAL A 140 -9.56 -38.66 -18.37
N ALA A 141 -8.77 -38.26 -17.36
CA ALA A 141 -8.25 -36.90 -17.22
C ALA A 141 -7.36 -36.52 -18.42
N ARG A 142 -6.46 -37.39 -18.84
CA ARG A 142 -5.55 -37.16 -19.97
C ARG A 142 -6.31 -36.97 -21.28
N ALA A 143 -7.35 -37.76 -21.53
CA ALA A 143 -8.17 -37.64 -22.73
C ALA A 143 -8.87 -36.28 -22.83
N MET A 144 -9.23 -35.67 -21.72
CA MET A 144 -9.86 -34.33 -21.66
C MET A 144 -8.82 -33.21 -21.71
N LEU A 145 -7.70 -33.35 -21.01
CA LEU A 145 -6.72 -32.28 -20.82
C LEU A 145 -5.81 -32.04 -22.06
N VAL A 146 -5.76 -32.97 -23.01
CA VAL A 146 -4.99 -32.85 -24.26
C VAL A 146 -5.75 -32.03 -25.33
N ARG A 147 -7.02 -31.66 -25.09
CA ARG A 147 -7.77 -30.82 -26.02
C ARG A 147 -7.27 -29.37 -25.99
N LEU A 148 -7.45 -28.67 -27.12
CA LEU A 148 -6.90 -27.34 -27.37
C LEU A 148 -7.38 -26.31 -26.31
N GLU A 149 -8.64 -26.40 -25.91
CA GLU A 149 -9.27 -25.52 -24.92
C GLU A 149 -8.62 -25.69 -23.52
N SER A 150 -8.35 -26.94 -23.13
CA SER A 150 -7.68 -27.25 -21.86
C SER A 150 -6.20 -26.87 -21.89
N VAL A 151 -5.51 -27.04 -23.03
CA VAL A 151 -4.10 -26.64 -23.19
C VAL A 151 -3.91 -25.13 -22.98
N ALA A 152 -4.84 -24.31 -23.46
CA ALA A 152 -4.80 -22.86 -23.26
C ALA A 152 -5.00 -22.45 -21.79
N PHE A 153 -5.85 -23.18 -21.06
CA PHE A 153 -6.03 -23.01 -19.61
C PHE A 153 -4.75 -23.37 -18.85
N PHE A 154 -4.15 -24.54 -19.12
CA PHE A 154 -2.93 -24.97 -18.45
C PHE A 154 -1.72 -24.13 -18.80
N ALA A 155 -1.59 -23.65 -20.05
CA ALA A 155 -0.52 -22.73 -20.42
C ALA A 155 -0.61 -21.42 -19.62
N ARG A 156 -1.80 -20.87 -19.40
CA ARG A 156 -2.01 -19.71 -18.52
C ARG A 156 -1.72 -20.04 -17.07
N SER A 157 -2.27 -21.13 -16.55
CA SER A 157 -2.04 -21.57 -15.16
C SER A 157 -0.56 -21.86 -14.87
N LEU A 158 0.16 -22.48 -15.82
CA LEU A 158 1.61 -22.71 -15.70
C LEU A 158 2.40 -21.38 -15.75
N LEU A 159 2.00 -20.44 -16.61
CA LEU A 159 2.63 -19.13 -16.69
C LEU A 159 2.41 -18.34 -15.40
N GLU A 160 1.19 -18.36 -14.86
CA GLU A 160 0.85 -17.76 -13.58
C GLU A 160 1.58 -18.43 -12.41
N MET A 161 1.64 -19.77 -12.39
CA MET A 161 2.39 -20.51 -11.39
C MET A 161 3.90 -20.25 -11.49
N GLN A 162 4.47 -20.19 -12.72
CA GLN A 162 5.88 -19.83 -12.93
C GLN A 162 6.14 -18.38 -12.51
N THR A 163 5.23 -17.45 -12.76
CA THR A 163 5.36 -16.06 -12.33
C THR A 163 5.28 -15.95 -10.80
N ARG A 164 4.34 -16.69 -10.19
CA ARG A 164 4.22 -16.79 -8.73
C ARG A 164 5.41 -17.54 -8.10
N SER A 165 5.86 -18.67 -8.71
CA SER A 165 7.03 -19.41 -8.23
C SER A 165 8.33 -18.64 -8.47
N ALA A 166 8.49 -17.91 -9.57
CA ALA A 166 9.63 -17.02 -9.76
C ALA A 166 9.63 -15.86 -8.77
N ALA A 167 8.46 -15.35 -8.41
CA ALA A 167 8.29 -14.37 -7.33
C ALA A 167 8.54 -14.97 -5.93
N ALA A 168 8.23 -16.27 -5.73
CA ALA A 168 8.41 -16.99 -4.47
C ALA A 168 9.79 -17.68 -4.36
N LEU A 169 10.40 -18.08 -5.50
CA LEU A 169 11.72 -18.74 -5.58
C LEU A 169 12.86 -17.77 -5.89
N ALA A 170 12.55 -16.53 -6.28
CA ALA A 170 13.57 -15.50 -6.14
C ALA A 170 14.01 -15.57 -4.68
N PRO A 171 15.34 -15.79 -4.40
CA PRO A 171 15.80 -15.77 -3.03
C PRO A 171 15.40 -14.41 -2.47
N ARG A 172 14.32 -14.39 -1.71
CA ARG A 172 13.99 -13.32 -0.78
C ARG A 172 14.84 -13.55 0.50
N LYS A 173 16.19 -13.35 0.32
CA LYS A 173 16.68 -12.09 0.92
C LYS A 173 16.09 -11.00 0.02
N PRO A 174 15.11 -10.25 0.44
CA PRO A 174 14.88 -8.97 -0.19
C PRO A 174 16.26 -8.34 -0.19
N ALA A 175 16.81 -8.00 -1.35
CA ALA A 175 17.80 -6.93 -1.36
C ALA A 175 17.07 -5.86 -0.55
N PRO A 176 17.58 -5.50 0.65
CA PRO A 176 16.77 -4.75 1.60
C PRO A 176 16.29 -3.56 0.80
N ASP A 177 14.95 -3.42 0.71
CA ASP A 177 14.32 -2.39 -0.10
C ASP A 177 15.01 -1.08 0.27
N PRO A 178 15.67 -0.37 -0.65
CA PRO A 178 16.36 0.88 -0.33
C PRO A 178 15.46 1.83 0.47
N ALA A 179 14.15 1.79 0.26
CA ALA A 179 13.19 2.58 1.00
C ALA A 179 13.18 2.29 2.52
N ASN A 180 13.47 1.04 2.92
CA ASN A 180 13.44 0.58 4.30
C ASN A 180 14.84 0.45 4.93
N GLN A 181 15.89 0.95 4.25
CA GLN A 181 17.25 0.97 4.78
C GLN A 181 17.62 2.35 5.29
N PRO A 182 18.46 2.45 6.35
CA PRO A 182 19.09 3.71 6.73
C PRO A 182 19.86 4.28 5.53
N VAL A 183 19.70 5.58 5.28
CA VAL A 183 20.31 6.23 4.11
C VAL A 183 21.84 6.11 4.07
N ALA A 184 22.48 5.99 5.24
CA ALA A 184 23.91 5.75 5.33
C ALA A 184 24.38 4.45 4.62
N ALA A 185 23.54 3.42 4.59
CA ALA A 185 23.81 2.14 3.92
C ALA A 185 23.64 2.22 2.40
N LEU A 186 23.02 3.29 1.90
CA LEU A 186 22.70 3.50 0.48
C LEU A 186 23.69 4.42 -0.23
N ILE A 187 24.65 5.01 0.49
CA ILE A 187 25.69 5.87 -0.09
C ILE A 187 26.57 5.03 -1.01
N ARG A 188 26.60 5.40 -2.29
CA ARG A 188 27.45 4.77 -3.32
C ARG A 188 28.60 5.66 -3.75
N GLU A 189 28.39 6.99 -3.73
CA GLU A 189 29.43 7.93 -4.09
C GLU A 189 30.50 8.09 -2.99
N PRO A 190 31.77 8.26 -3.39
CA PRO A 190 32.82 8.52 -2.41
C PRO A 190 32.61 9.89 -1.73
N ARG A 191 33.05 9.97 -0.47
CA ARG A 191 33.04 11.22 0.29
C ARG A 191 34.00 12.24 -0.35
N LEU A 192 33.49 13.20 -1.08
CA LEU A 192 34.27 14.31 -1.63
C LEU A 192 33.96 15.59 -0.88
N LEU A 193 34.99 16.17 -0.27
CA LEU A 193 34.92 17.45 0.44
C LEU A 193 35.90 18.45 -0.13
N CYS A 194 35.55 19.71 -0.12
CA CYS A 194 36.46 20.76 -0.50
C CYS A 194 36.22 22.08 0.26
N SER A 195 37.25 22.94 0.24
CA SER A 195 37.16 24.34 0.71
C SER A 195 36.37 25.20 -0.29
N PRO A 196 35.61 26.21 0.14
CA PRO A 196 34.90 27.15 -0.73
C PRO A 196 35.83 27.99 -1.63
N ALA A 197 37.11 28.04 -1.32
CA ALA A 197 38.12 28.84 -2.04
C ALA A 197 38.77 28.12 -3.22
N ILE A 198 38.59 26.76 -3.38
CA ILE A 198 39.18 26.08 -4.55
C ILE A 198 38.52 26.57 -5.83
N SER A 199 39.22 26.45 -6.95
CA SER A 199 38.64 26.82 -8.25
C SER A 199 37.59 25.81 -8.72
N ILE A 200 36.65 26.29 -9.53
CA ILE A 200 35.65 25.44 -10.19
C ILE A 200 36.35 24.33 -10.99
N ARG A 201 37.45 24.63 -11.67
CA ARG A 201 38.27 23.65 -12.40
C ARG A 201 38.78 22.54 -11.49
N GLU A 202 39.31 22.91 -10.32
CA GLU A 202 39.82 21.92 -9.35
C GLU A 202 38.70 21.05 -8.77
N ALA A 203 37.56 21.66 -8.44
CA ALA A 203 36.39 20.92 -7.97
C ALA A 203 35.91 19.90 -9.01
N ALA A 204 35.78 20.32 -10.28
CA ALA A 204 35.39 19.45 -11.39
C ALA A 204 36.41 18.30 -11.62
N ALA A 205 37.72 18.62 -11.55
CA ALA A 205 38.77 17.60 -11.67
C ALA A 205 38.74 16.56 -10.55
N ARG A 206 38.40 16.97 -9.31
CA ARG A 206 38.21 16.05 -8.18
C ARG A 206 36.98 15.14 -8.36
N MET A 207 35.88 15.69 -8.89
CA MET A 207 34.68 14.92 -9.21
C MET A 207 34.95 13.89 -10.31
N ASP A 208 35.69 14.28 -11.37
CA ASP A 208 36.06 13.39 -12.48
C ASP A 208 37.00 12.26 -12.02
N ALA A 209 38.00 12.58 -11.19
CA ALA A 209 38.95 11.61 -10.66
C ALA A 209 38.33 10.56 -9.72
N ALA A 210 37.22 10.88 -9.08
CA ALA A 210 36.54 10.05 -8.09
C ALA A 210 35.15 9.58 -8.56
N PRO A 211 34.89 9.40 -9.84
CA PRO A 211 33.58 9.27 -10.54
C PRO A 211 32.37 9.65 -9.70
N ALA A 212 32.32 10.95 -9.30
CA ALA A 212 31.24 11.48 -8.48
C ALA A 212 30.48 12.59 -9.23
N THR A 213 29.17 12.63 -9.07
CA THR A 213 28.27 13.62 -9.68
C THR A 213 28.15 14.89 -8.86
N SER A 214 28.73 14.88 -7.65
CA SER A 214 28.67 16.00 -6.71
C SER A 214 29.91 16.10 -5.82
N ILE A 215 30.15 17.31 -5.28
CA ILE A 215 31.16 17.58 -4.25
C ILE A 215 30.57 18.46 -3.17
N VAL A 216 30.83 18.15 -1.90
CA VAL A 216 30.35 18.91 -0.74
C VAL A 216 31.38 19.98 -0.38
N ILE A 217 30.94 21.19 -0.10
CA ILE A 217 31.75 22.34 0.27
C ILE A 217 31.56 22.65 1.75
N GLU A 218 32.66 22.70 2.50
CA GLU A 218 32.63 23.00 3.94
C GLU A 218 32.62 24.52 4.17
N LEU A 219 31.55 25.03 4.83
CA LEU A 219 31.32 26.45 5.10
C LEU A 219 31.31 26.75 6.63
N GLY A 220 32.13 26.07 7.40
CA GLY A 220 32.11 26.13 8.86
C GLY A 220 30.92 25.35 9.43
N ASP A 221 29.92 26.04 9.99
CA ASP A 221 28.74 25.40 10.57
C ASP A 221 27.70 24.94 9.54
N THR A 222 27.87 25.25 8.27
CA THR A 222 26.96 24.84 7.19
C THR A 222 27.70 24.14 6.06
N LEU A 223 26.95 23.48 5.18
CA LEU A 223 27.50 22.83 3.99
C LEU A 223 26.96 23.47 2.74
N GLY A 224 27.78 23.52 1.70
CA GLY A 224 27.37 23.77 0.33
C GLY A 224 27.48 22.48 -0.50
N ILE A 225 26.89 22.47 -1.68
CA ILE A 225 27.03 21.38 -2.66
C ILE A 225 27.17 21.96 -4.06
N LEU A 226 28.05 21.38 -4.87
CA LEU A 226 28.17 21.61 -6.29
C LEU A 226 27.89 20.28 -7.02
N THR A 227 27.09 20.33 -8.07
CA THR A 227 26.69 19.15 -8.85
C THR A 227 27.03 19.36 -10.33
N ASP A 228 27.03 18.28 -11.13
CA ASP A 228 27.18 18.33 -12.59
C ASP A 228 26.19 19.29 -13.25
N ARG A 229 24.98 19.38 -12.69
CA ARG A 229 23.96 20.32 -13.15
C ARG A 229 24.41 21.77 -12.95
N ASP A 230 25.01 22.09 -11.80
CA ASP A 230 25.49 23.45 -11.51
C ASP A 230 26.65 23.78 -12.41
N LEU A 231 27.58 22.86 -12.64
CA LEU A 231 28.66 23.04 -13.61
C LEU A 231 28.13 23.37 -14.99
N ARG A 232 27.15 22.64 -15.48
CA ARG A 232 26.53 22.90 -16.79
C ARG A 232 25.75 24.21 -16.84
N SER A 233 24.89 24.47 -15.83
CA SER A 233 23.95 25.58 -15.87
C SER A 233 24.55 26.91 -15.39
N ARG A 234 25.34 26.88 -14.29
CA ARG A 234 25.87 28.07 -13.63
C ARG A 234 27.29 28.44 -14.08
N VAL A 235 28.02 27.48 -14.67
CA VAL A 235 29.39 27.72 -15.17
C VAL A 235 29.40 27.77 -16.67
N VAL A 236 29.10 26.68 -17.36
CA VAL A 236 29.21 26.60 -18.82
C VAL A 236 28.20 27.52 -19.52
N ALA A 237 26.91 27.37 -19.19
CA ALA A 237 25.85 28.16 -19.81
C ALA A 237 25.90 29.65 -19.44
N ALA A 238 26.38 29.97 -18.23
CA ALA A 238 26.52 31.36 -17.76
C ALA A 238 27.87 32.01 -18.11
N GLY A 239 28.83 31.25 -18.65
CA GLY A 239 30.14 31.76 -19.06
C GLY A 239 31.04 32.19 -17.89
N VAL A 240 30.88 31.55 -16.71
CA VAL A 240 31.69 31.83 -15.53
C VAL A 240 33.10 31.26 -15.72
N SER A 241 34.12 32.00 -15.30
CA SER A 241 35.52 31.55 -15.38
C SER A 241 35.73 30.29 -14.54
N TYR A 242 36.43 29.29 -15.09
CA TYR A 242 36.76 28.03 -14.38
C TYR A 242 37.76 28.24 -13.23
N ASP A 243 38.44 29.38 -13.21
CA ASP A 243 39.38 29.77 -12.15
C ASP A 243 38.69 30.56 -11.02
N ALA A 244 37.39 30.85 -11.15
CA ALA A 244 36.57 31.40 -10.06
C ALA A 244 36.43 30.39 -8.90
N PRO A 245 36.25 30.89 -7.66
CA PRO A 245 36.07 30.01 -6.50
C PRO A 245 34.74 29.26 -6.60
N VAL A 246 34.72 28.00 -6.15
CA VAL A 246 33.54 27.13 -6.16
C VAL A 246 32.36 27.74 -5.40
N SER A 247 32.63 28.56 -4.39
CA SER A 247 31.61 29.30 -3.62
C SER A 247 30.74 30.22 -4.45
N SER A 248 31.19 30.64 -5.65
CA SER A 248 30.41 31.54 -6.54
C SER A 248 29.28 30.81 -7.27
N VAL A 249 29.32 29.48 -7.39
CA VAL A 249 28.40 28.68 -8.20
C VAL A 249 27.72 27.52 -7.45
N MET A 250 28.17 27.25 -6.24
CA MET A 250 27.55 26.20 -5.39
C MET A 250 26.11 26.53 -4.96
N SER A 251 25.39 25.55 -4.52
CA SER A 251 24.13 25.70 -3.75
C SER A 251 24.45 25.67 -2.25
N ALA A 252 24.09 26.74 -1.53
CA ALA A 252 24.28 26.84 -0.07
C ALA A 252 23.13 27.62 0.58
N PRO A 253 22.64 27.21 1.77
CA PRO A 253 23.02 25.99 2.44
C PRO A 253 22.52 24.75 1.69
N ALA A 254 23.30 23.66 1.70
CA ALA A 254 22.87 22.37 1.17
C ALA A 254 21.83 21.73 2.12
N TYR A 255 20.82 21.08 1.54
CA TYR A 255 19.90 20.24 2.30
C TYR A 255 20.65 18.97 2.73
N THR A 256 20.72 18.72 4.02
CA THR A 256 21.40 17.55 4.61
C THR A 256 20.38 16.58 5.19
N VAL A 257 20.78 15.31 5.33
CA VAL A 257 19.95 14.26 5.93
C VAL A 257 20.76 13.48 6.96
N ASP A 258 20.11 13.11 8.07
CA ASP A 258 20.73 12.29 9.10
C ASP A 258 20.90 10.85 8.61
N ALA A 259 21.99 10.22 9.05
CA ALA A 259 22.47 8.92 8.58
C ALA A 259 21.51 7.75 8.83
N ASP A 260 20.68 7.85 9.85
CA ASP A 260 19.72 6.84 10.32
C ASP A 260 18.34 6.95 9.67
N ARG A 261 18.07 8.04 8.95
CA ARG A 261 16.78 8.19 8.24
C ARG A 261 16.60 7.13 7.15
N LEU A 262 15.37 6.66 6.98
CA LEU A 262 15.04 5.65 5.97
C LEU A 262 15.11 6.23 4.55
N GLY A 263 15.61 5.42 3.61
CA GLY A 263 15.76 5.83 2.20
C GLY A 263 14.45 6.30 1.56
N GLY A 264 13.32 5.68 1.88
CA GLY A 264 11.98 6.08 1.41
C GLY A 264 11.59 7.50 1.84
N GLU A 265 11.86 7.87 3.09
CA GLU A 265 11.60 9.23 3.59
C GLU A 265 12.48 10.26 2.89
N VAL A 266 13.77 9.92 2.74
CA VAL A 266 14.75 10.80 2.08
C VAL A 266 14.38 10.99 0.61
N LEU A 267 13.92 9.94 -0.06
CA LEU A 267 13.44 10.02 -1.43
C LEU A 267 12.24 10.96 -1.55
N LEU A 268 11.26 10.84 -0.66
CA LEU A 268 10.08 11.72 -0.66
C LEU A 268 10.49 13.18 -0.45
N GLU A 269 11.46 13.44 0.44
CA GLU A 269 12.00 14.79 0.67
C GLU A 269 12.75 15.32 -0.56
N MET A 270 13.54 14.48 -1.23
CA MET A 270 14.17 14.84 -2.51
C MET A 270 13.14 15.18 -3.58
N LEU A 271 12.07 14.38 -3.70
CA LEU A 271 10.96 14.62 -4.61
C LEU A 271 10.23 15.91 -4.24
N ASP A 272 9.92 16.11 -2.97
CA ASP A 272 9.21 17.31 -2.50
C ASP A 272 10.00 18.62 -2.75
N ARG A 273 11.30 18.60 -2.51
CA ARG A 273 12.19 19.76 -2.73
C ARG A 273 12.69 19.90 -4.18
N GLY A 274 12.49 18.90 -5.04
CA GLY A 274 13.01 18.86 -6.42
C GLY A 274 14.54 18.77 -6.49
N VAL A 275 15.18 18.22 -5.47
CA VAL A 275 16.63 18.06 -5.32
C VAL A 275 16.97 16.58 -5.44
N ARG A 276 18.13 16.26 -6.03
CA ARG A 276 18.55 14.86 -6.29
C ARG A 276 19.72 14.38 -5.45
N HIS A 277 20.39 15.26 -4.72
CA HIS A 277 21.61 14.99 -3.98
C HIS A 277 21.45 15.55 -2.58
N PHE A 278 21.62 14.71 -1.58
CA PHE A 278 21.66 15.11 -0.17
C PHE A 278 22.97 14.65 0.47
N PRO A 279 23.80 15.57 1.00
CA PRO A 279 24.84 15.20 1.93
C PRO A 279 24.26 14.49 3.14
N VAL A 280 24.77 13.29 3.45
CA VAL A 280 24.40 12.47 4.61
C VAL A 280 25.35 12.81 5.74
N ILE A 281 24.80 13.17 6.90
CA ILE A 281 25.57 13.58 8.08
C ILE A 281 25.28 12.69 9.28
N THR A 282 26.28 12.54 10.15
CA THR A 282 26.10 11.92 11.47
C THR A 282 25.48 12.91 12.47
N ALA A 283 25.05 12.42 13.65
CA ALA A 283 24.63 13.27 14.77
C ALA A 283 25.73 14.28 15.20
N GLY A 284 27.02 13.94 14.96
CA GLY A 284 28.17 14.84 15.16
C GLY A 284 28.42 15.80 13.98
N ARG A 285 27.53 15.86 13.00
CA ARG A 285 27.61 16.67 11.76
C ARG A 285 28.79 16.33 10.83
N GLU A 286 29.37 15.13 10.99
CA GLU A 286 30.36 14.63 10.06
C GLU A 286 29.68 14.16 8.77
N VAL A 287 30.16 14.60 7.60
CA VAL A 287 29.66 14.16 6.30
C VAL A 287 30.12 12.73 6.04
N LEU A 288 29.20 11.79 5.84
CA LEU A 288 29.50 10.40 5.46
C LEU A 288 29.69 10.25 3.95
N GLY A 289 28.93 10.98 3.18
CA GLY A 289 28.93 10.96 1.71
C GLY A 289 27.73 11.74 1.17
N VAL A 290 27.41 11.51 -0.08
CA VAL A 290 26.20 12.04 -0.71
C VAL A 290 25.34 10.87 -1.15
N VAL A 291 24.04 10.92 -0.87
CA VAL A 291 23.05 10.00 -1.43
C VAL A 291 22.37 10.67 -2.61
N GLU A 292 22.25 9.95 -3.70
CA GLU A 292 21.51 10.39 -4.87
C GLU A 292 20.12 9.78 -4.93
N ALA A 293 19.21 10.46 -5.63
CA ALA A 293 17.87 9.90 -5.87
C ALA A 293 17.93 8.53 -6.55
N VAL A 294 18.92 8.29 -7.42
CA VAL A 294 19.11 7.00 -8.11
C VAL A 294 19.51 5.86 -7.16
N ASP A 295 20.16 6.16 -6.03
CA ASP A 295 20.56 5.18 -5.02
C ASP A 295 19.37 4.69 -4.20
N LEU A 296 18.34 5.53 -4.11
CA LEU A 296 17.11 5.30 -3.36
C LEU A 296 16.04 4.61 -4.20
N LEU A 297 16.27 4.45 -5.51
CA LEU A 297 15.25 4.06 -6.48
C LEU A 297 15.69 2.96 -7.43
N ALA A 298 14.72 2.13 -7.85
CA ALA A 298 14.77 1.48 -9.15
C ALA A 298 14.66 2.55 -10.28
N VAL A 299 15.24 2.26 -11.44
CA VAL A 299 15.41 3.19 -12.59
C VAL A 299 14.10 3.89 -13.02
N GLU A 300 12.96 3.30 -12.75
CA GLU A 300 11.63 3.78 -13.20
C GLU A 300 11.11 5.01 -12.45
N THR A 301 11.60 5.28 -11.25
CA THR A 301 11.15 6.46 -10.47
C THR A 301 11.74 7.79 -11.01
N LEU A 302 12.72 7.72 -11.91
CA LEU A 302 13.20 8.90 -12.64
C LEU A 302 12.07 9.61 -13.40
N SER A 303 11.04 8.88 -13.85
CA SER A 303 9.86 9.46 -14.50
C SER A 303 9.13 10.46 -13.60
N SER A 304 9.08 10.23 -12.28
CA SER A 304 8.44 11.13 -11.31
C SER A 304 9.16 12.47 -11.18
N PHE A 305 10.48 12.52 -11.32
CA PHE A 305 11.22 13.78 -11.34
C PHE A 305 10.97 14.60 -12.62
N TYR A 306 10.87 13.94 -13.78
CA TYR A 306 10.52 14.63 -15.04
C TYR A 306 9.09 15.16 -14.99
N LEU A 307 8.15 14.38 -14.48
CA LEU A 307 6.76 14.78 -14.29
C LEU A 307 6.68 16.01 -13.39
N ARG A 308 7.35 15.99 -12.24
CA ARG A 308 7.37 17.12 -11.33
C ARG A 308 7.99 18.38 -11.95
N ARG A 309 9.04 18.24 -12.76
CA ARG A 309 9.64 19.36 -13.48
C ARG A 309 8.69 19.94 -14.53
N ALA A 310 7.94 19.09 -15.24
CA ALA A 310 6.93 19.52 -16.19
C ALA A 310 5.80 20.29 -15.49
N ILE A 311 5.33 19.79 -14.33
CA ILE A 311 4.34 20.45 -13.47
C ILE A 311 4.86 21.84 -13.03
N ALA A 312 6.06 21.93 -12.48
CA ALA A 312 6.63 23.20 -12.01
C ALA A 312 6.88 24.22 -13.13
N GLY A 313 7.11 23.75 -14.35
CA GLY A 313 7.36 24.60 -15.53
C GLY A 313 6.11 25.02 -16.29
N ALA A 314 4.92 24.49 -15.98
CA ALA A 314 3.68 24.79 -16.70
C ALA A 314 3.27 26.26 -16.49
N GLY A 315 3.09 27.02 -17.57
CA GLY A 315 2.74 28.45 -17.54
C GLY A 315 1.23 28.71 -17.52
N SER A 316 0.41 27.69 -17.73
CA SER A 316 -1.06 27.78 -17.72
C SER A 316 -1.71 26.49 -17.19
N VAL A 317 -3.01 26.54 -16.89
CA VAL A 317 -3.79 25.36 -16.45
C VAL A 317 -3.81 24.29 -17.55
N GLU A 318 -3.89 24.67 -18.83
CA GLU A 318 -3.87 23.74 -19.96
C GLU A 318 -2.52 23.03 -20.10
N GLU A 319 -1.41 23.74 -19.86
CA GLU A 319 -0.07 23.13 -19.83
C GLU A 319 0.08 22.19 -18.65
N LEU A 320 -0.45 22.58 -17.50
CA LEU A 320 -0.45 21.77 -16.30
C LEU A 320 -1.29 20.49 -16.48
N ALA A 321 -2.47 20.59 -17.08
CA ALA A 321 -3.33 19.44 -17.41
C ALA A 321 -2.62 18.47 -18.38
N ARG A 322 -1.88 19.01 -19.37
CA ARG A 322 -1.05 18.16 -20.25
C ARG A 322 0.08 17.46 -19.50
N ALA A 323 0.75 18.15 -18.58
CA ALA A 323 1.77 17.53 -17.73
C ALA A 323 1.17 16.44 -16.83
N ALA A 324 -0.03 16.68 -16.27
CA ALA A 324 -0.74 15.74 -15.41
C ALA A 324 -1.13 14.43 -16.12
N GLN A 325 -1.24 14.41 -17.45
CA GLN A 325 -1.44 13.17 -18.21
C GLN A 325 -0.29 12.17 -17.99
N GLY A 326 0.89 12.63 -17.57
CA GLY A 326 2.00 11.76 -17.19
C GLY A 326 1.85 11.04 -15.85
N VAL A 327 0.86 11.41 -15.03
CA VAL A 327 0.65 10.81 -13.68
C VAL A 327 0.26 9.34 -13.78
N ARG A 328 -0.74 9.02 -14.61
CA ARG A 328 -1.21 7.65 -14.82
C ARG A 328 -0.10 6.71 -15.33
N PRO A 329 0.64 7.03 -16.40
CA PRO A 329 1.78 6.22 -16.83
C PRO A 329 2.85 6.05 -15.75
N ALA A 330 3.11 7.08 -14.94
CA ALA A 330 4.09 7.00 -13.85
C ALA A 330 3.65 6.01 -12.76
N VAL A 331 2.37 6.00 -12.36
CA VAL A 331 1.82 5.02 -11.40
C VAL A 331 1.91 3.60 -11.96
N LEU A 332 1.55 3.40 -13.22
CA LEU A 332 1.63 2.09 -13.88
C LEU A 332 3.08 1.58 -13.91
N ALA A 333 4.03 2.42 -14.28
CA ALA A 333 5.45 2.06 -14.32
C ALA A 333 6.01 1.70 -12.94
N LEU A 334 5.67 2.48 -11.90
CA LEU A 334 6.07 2.17 -10.52
C LEU A 334 5.52 0.82 -10.05
N HIS A 335 4.26 0.53 -10.35
CA HIS A 335 3.65 -0.75 -10.01
C HIS A 335 4.28 -1.91 -10.78
N GLU A 336 4.58 -1.76 -12.07
CA GLU A 336 5.29 -2.76 -12.90
C GLU A 336 6.70 -3.02 -12.38
N ALA A 337 7.37 -1.99 -11.86
CA ALA A 337 8.65 -2.08 -11.18
C ALA A 337 8.59 -2.73 -9.79
N ARG A 338 7.40 -3.16 -9.33
CA ARG A 338 7.21 -3.77 -8.01
C ARG A 338 7.55 -2.85 -6.84
N VAL A 339 7.41 -1.54 -7.01
CA VAL A 339 7.50 -0.58 -5.91
C VAL A 339 6.32 -0.82 -4.96
N ALA A 340 6.58 -0.86 -3.65
CA ALA A 340 5.53 -1.09 -2.64
C ALA A 340 4.38 -0.08 -2.77
N ALA A 341 3.15 -0.54 -2.58
CA ALA A 341 1.94 0.29 -2.77
C ALA A 341 1.95 1.55 -1.89
N THR A 342 2.46 1.46 -0.67
CA THR A 342 2.63 2.59 0.25
C THR A 342 3.60 3.65 -0.31
N ASN A 343 4.69 3.23 -0.94
CA ASN A 343 5.64 4.13 -1.59
C ASN A 343 5.04 4.78 -2.86
N ILE A 344 4.29 4.01 -3.67
CA ILE A 344 3.56 4.58 -4.82
C ILE A 344 2.57 5.64 -4.35
N ALA A 345 1.80 5.37 -3.30
CA ALA A 345 0.84 6.31 -2.73
C ALA A 345 1.54 7.58 -2.20
N ALA A 346 2.69 7.44 -1.55
CA ALA A 346 3.48 8.55 -1.08
C ALA A 346 4.01 9.42 -2.24
N ILE A 347 4.56 8.82 -3.30
CA ILE A 347 5.01 9.50 -4.52
C ILE A 347 3.82 10.21 -5.20
N TYR A 348 2.69 9.53 -5.33
CA TYR A 348 1.47 10.11 -5.89
C TYR A 348 1.01 11.33 -5.09
N SER A 349 1.04 11.27 -3.75
CA SER A 349 0.71 12.40 -2.87
C SER A 349 1.66 13.60 -3.08
N VAL A 350 2.96 13.35 -3.32
CA VAL A 350 3.93 14.42 -3.67
C VAL A 350 3.59 15.07 -5.01
N VAL A 351 3.14 14.29 -5.98
CA VAL A 351 2.69 14.82 -7.27
C VAL A 351 1.44 15.68 -7.11
N LEU A 352 0.46 15.23 -6.30
CA LEU A 352 -0.71 16.03 -5.96
C LEU A 352 -0.34 17.36 -5.29
N ASP A 353 0.61 17.33 -4.35
CA ASP A 353 1.13 18.56 -3.73
C ASP A 353 1.74 19.50 -4.75
N ALA A 354 2.51 18.97 -5.71
CA ALA A 354 3.13 19.78 -6.76
C ALA A 354 2.08 20.41 -7.70
N LEU A 355 1.04 19.65 -8.08
CA LEU A 355 -0.09 20.17 -8.86
C LEU A 355 -0.82 21.28 -8.11
N THR A 356 -1.16 21.03 -6.83
CA THR A 356 -1.84 22.03 -5.97
C THR A 356 -1.01 23.31 -5.84
N ARG A 357 0.30 23.21 -5.56
CA ARG A 357 1.19 24.38 -5.49
C ARG A 357 1.20 25.17 -6.79
N ARG A 358 1.32 24.48 -7.92
CA ARG A 358 1.36 25.16 -9.22
C ARG A 358 0.05 25.84 -9.56
N LEU A 359 -1.08 25.21 -9.24
CA LEU A 359 -2.41 25.81 -9.40
C LEU A 359 -2.59 27.05 -8.53
N ILE A 360 -2.13 27.02 -7.28
CA ILE A 360 -2.14 28.20 -6.40
C ILE A 360 -1.31 29.35 -7.03
N GLU A 361 -0.09 29.07 -7.54
CA GLU A 361 0.74 30.06 -8.22
C GLU A 361 0.03 30.66 -9.43
N LEU A 362 -0.56 29.84 -10.28
CA LEU A 362 -1.28 30.27 -11.48
C LEU A 362 -2.52 31.10 -11.12
N ALA A 363 -3.30 30.66 -10.16
CA ALA A 363 -4.49 31.39 -9.69
C ALA A 363 -4.10 32.74 -9.08
N LEU A 364 -3.07 32.81 -8.23
CA LEU A 364 -2.57 34.07 -7.67
C LEU A 364 -2.05 35.05 -8.74
N ALA A 365 -1.47 34.53 -9.82
CA ALA A 365 -1.06 35.38 -10.95
C ALA A 365 -2.26 36.01 -11.69
N GLY A 366 -3.42 35.33 -11.70
CA GLY A 366 -4.66 35.80 -12.32
C GLY A 366 -5.48 36.73 -11.43
N ILE A 367 -5.74 36.30 -10.18
CA ILE A 367 -6.65 37.02 -9.25
C ILE A 367 -5.92 38.02 -8.34
N GLY A 368 -4.59 37.98 -8.29
CA GLY A 368 -3.75 38.80 -7.40
C GLY A 368 -3.56 38.15 -6.01
N ALA A 369 -2.67 38.76 -5.20
CA ALA A 369 -2.41 38.30 -3.85
C ALA A 369 -3.59 38.60 -2.91
N PRO A 370 -3.96 37.68 -2.02
CA PRO A 370 -4.99 37.93 -1.01
C PRO A 370 -4.52 39.01 0.00
N PRO A 371 -5.46 39.71 0.65
CA PRO A 371 -5.14 40.77 1.61
C PRO A 371 -4.51 40.27 2.92
N ALA A 372 -4.34 38.96 3.07
CA ALA A 372 -3.69 38.32 4.22
C ALA A 372 -2.82 37.17 3.77
N GLU A 373 -1.74 36.91 4.51
CA GLU A 373 -0.94 35.67 4.31
C GLU A 373 -1.79 34.45 4.61
N PHE A 374 -1.55 33.37 3.89
CA PHE A 374 -2.29 32.13 4.06
C PHE A 374 -1.42 30.89 3.86
N SER A 375 -1.88 29.77 4.39
CA SER A 375 -1.39 28.44 4.11
C SER A 375 -2.50 27.58 3.54
N TRP A 376 -2.16 26.74 2.55
CA TRP A 376 -3.00 25.67 2.06
C TRP A 376 -2.61 24.35 2.73
N LEU A 377 -3.56 23.68 3.34
CA LEU A 377 -3.38 22.39 3.99
C LEU A 377 -3.97 21.29 3.12
N ALA A 378 -3.20 20.25 2.83
CA ALA A 378 -3.75 18.97 2.40
C ALA A 378 -4.38 18.28 3.61
N LEU A 379 -5.50 17.60 3.38
CA LEU A 379 -6.22 16.83 4.40
C LEU A 379 -6.27 15.34 4.01
N GLY A 380 -6.78 14.51 4.90
CA GLY A 380 -7.10 13.11 4.65
C GLY A 380 -5.92 12.28 4.13
N SER A 381 -6.14 11.44 3.11
CA SER A 381 -5.14 10.52 2.56
C SER A 381 -3.93 11.25 1.94
N GLN A 382 -4.15 12.40 1.29
CA GLN A 382 -3.04 13.20 0.74
C GLN A 382 -2.11 13.71 1.85
N SER A 383 -2.69 14.18 2.96
CA SER A 383 -1.92 14.61 4.13
C SER A 383 -1.09 13.48 4.74
N ARG A 384 -1.66 12.28 4.82
CA ARG A 384 -0.99 11.08 5.35
C ARG A 384 0.03 10.46 4.40
N ARG A 385 0.17 10.97 3.17
CA ARG A 385 0.98 10.37 2.09
C ARG A 385 0.45 9.00 1.63
N GLU A 386 -0.85 8.78 1.74
CA GLU A 386 -1.55 7.53 1.42
C GLU A 386 -2.56 7.69 0.27
N ALA A 387 -2.51 8.82 -0.46
CA ALA A 387 -3.40 9.06 -1.60
C ALA A 387 -3.05 8.11 -2.77
N THR A 388 -4.09 7.61 -3.44
CA THR A 388 -4.01 6.75 -4.61
C THR A 388 -4.78 7.37 -5.78
N PRO A 389 -4.67 6.86 -7.01
CA PRO A 389 -5.40 7.43 -8.15
C PRO A 389 -6.92 7.57 -7.97
N GLY A 390 -7.54 6.74 -7.13
CA GLY A 390 -8.96 6.84 -6.77
C GLY A 390 -9.26 7.77 -5.58
N SER A 391 -8.27 8.48 -5.04
CA SER A 391 -8.47 9.40 -3.91
C SER A 391 -8.91 10.78 -4.38
N ASP A 392 -9.75 11.42 -3.57
CA ASP A 392 -10.13 12.82 -3.74
C ASP A 392 -9.03 13.74 -3.17
N ALA A 393 -8.92 14.95 -3.70
CA ALA A 393 -8.02 15.97 -3.20
C ALA A 393 -8.73 16.84 -2.16
N ASP A 394 -8.53 16.53 -0.88
CA ASP A 394 -9.08 17.26 0.25
C ASP A 394 -8.17 18.43 0.66
N GLY A 395 -8.75 19.56 1.03
CA GLY A 395 -7.95 20.73 1.40
C GLY A 395 -8.65 21.71 2.33
N ALA A 396 -7.84 22.50 3.03
CA ALA A 396 -8.30 23.61 3.87
C ALA A 396 -7.37 24.83 3.73
N ILE A 397 -7.86 26.00 4.05
CA ILE A 397 -7.09 27.23 4.07
C ILE A 397 -7.07 27.83 5.47
N VAL A 398 -5.87 28.26 5.89
CA VAL A 398 -5.66 29.03 7.11
C VAL A 398 -5.07 30.39 6.71
N TRP A 399 -5.68 31.49 7.09
CA TRP A 399 -5.05 32.81 6.90
C TRP A 399 -4.60 33.42 8.23
N TYR A 400 -3.67 34.34 8.15
CA TYR A 400 -2.97 34.95 9.28
C TYR A 400 -3.14 36.48 9.28
N GLY A 401 -2.98 37.11 10.45
CA GLY A 401 -3.04 38.56 10.64
C GLY A 401 -4.43 39.06 11.05
N ASP A 402 -4.45 40.31 11.49
CA ASP A 402 -5.66 41.01 11.95
C ASP A 402 -6.35 41.74 10.79
N VAL A 403 -6.76 40.96 9.79
CA VAL A 403 -7.52 41.48 8.64
C VAL A 403 -8.97 40.99 8.76
N ARG A 404 -9.92 41.91 8.54
CA ARG A 404 -11.35 41.56 8.64
C ARG A 404 -11.72 40.49 7.62
N GLU A 405 -12.42 39.47 8.07
CA GLU A 405 -12.82 38.28 7.33
C GLU A 405 -13.56 38.63 6.03
N GLU A 406 -14.38 39.67 6.04
CA GLU A 406 -15.15 40.13 4.89
C GLU A 406 -14.29 40.54 3.68
N PHE A 407 -13.01 40.89 3.89
CA PHE A 407 -12.07 41.21 2.81
C PHE A 407 -11.23 39.99 2.38
N VAL A 408 -10.93 39.08 3.29
CA VAL A 408 -10.06 37.94 3.03
C VAL A 408 -10.83 36.76 2.44
N ARG A 409 -11.96 36.42 3.01
CA ARG A 409 -12.73 35.22 2.66
C ARG A 409 -13.15 35.17 1.19
N PRO A 410 -13.73 36.23 0.58
CA PRO A 410 -14.12 36.17 -0.84
C PRO A 410 -12.95 35.91 -1.78
N HIS A 411 -11.77 36.46 -1.46
CA HIS A 411 -10.56 36.28 -2.26
C HIS A 411 -10.05 34.84 -2.17
N LEU A 412 -10.01 34.26 -0.96
CA LEU A 412 -9.58 32.88 -0.73
C LEU A 412 -10.57 31.87 -1.29
N HIS A 413 -11.88 32.16 -1.29
CA HIS A 413 -12.88 31.33 -1.97
C HIS A 413 -12.71 31.33 -3.49
N ALA A 414 -12.42 32.49 -4.10
CA ALA A 414 -12.12 32.57 -5.51
C ALA A 414 -10.86 31.75 -5.84
N LEU A 415 -9.81 31.89 -5.03
CA LEU A 415 -8.59 31.08 -5.14
C LEU A 415 -8.89 29.59 -5.07
N ALA A 416 -9.65 29.17 -4.07
CA ALA A 416 -10.01 27.76 -3.87
C ALA A 416 -10.82 27.20 -5.05
N GLY A 417 -11.74 27.99 -5.60
CA GLY A 417 -12.51 27.62 -6.80
C GLY A 417 -11.62 27.40 -8.02
N GLU A 418 -10.65 28.31 -8.28
CA GLU A 418 -9.69 28.17 -9.38
C GLU A 418 -8.81 26.93 -9.19
N VAL A 419 -8.33 26.66 -7.97
CA VAL A 419 -7.51 25.47 -7.69
C VAL A 419 -8.33 24.19 -7.86
N ALA A 420 -9.57 24.14 -7.39
CA ALA A 420 -10.46 22.99 -7.57
C ALA A 420 -10.75 22.71 -9.04
N ALA A 421 -11.10 23.77 -9.81
CA ALA A 421 -11.32 23.65 -11.26
C ALA A 421 -10.05 23.18 -11.99
N GLY A 422 -8.87 23.68 -11.59
CA GLY A 422 -7.59 23.28 -12.13
C GLY A 422 -7.24 21.81 -11.81
N LEU A 423 -7.49 21.35 -10.59
CA LEU A 423 -7.32 19.94 -10.22
C LEU A 423 -8.23 19.03 -11.06
N ALA A 424 -9.51 19.39 -11.22
CA ALA A 424 -10.44 18.67 -12.08
C ALA A 424 -9.96 18.63 -13.54
N ALA A 425 -9.43 19.75 -14.09
CA ALA A 425 -8.84 19.80 -15.42
C ALA A 425 -7.59 18.90 -15.56
N CYS A 426 -6.85 18.68 -14.46
CA CYS A 426 -5.73 17.73 -14.38
C CYS A 426 -6.18 16.27 -14.21
N GLY A 427 -7.49 15.98 -14.17
CA GLY A 427 -8.03 14.63 -13.96
C GLY A 427 -7.95 14.15 -12.51
N ILE A 428 -7.80 15.06 -11.55
CA ILE A 428 -7.82 14.77 -10.12
C ILE A 428 -9.25 14.98 -9.59
N ARG A 429 -9.76 13.99 -8.88
CA ARG A 429 -11.09 14.07 -8.28
C ARG A 429 -11.09 15.09 -7.14
N VAL A 430 -12.10 15.93 -7.13
CA VAL A 430 -12.38 16.87 -6.05
C VAL A 430 -13.75 16.50 -5.48
N ASP A 431 -13.83 16.29 -4.16
CA ASP A 431 -15.10 15.95 -3.52
C ASP A 431 -15.94 17.23 -3.32
N ASP A 432 -17.13 17.27 -3.90
CA ASP A 432 -18.07 18.38 -3.77
C ASP A 432 -18.78 18.41 -2.40
N HIS A 433 -18.70 17.33 -1.63
CA HIS A 433 -19.38 17.14 -0.34
C HIS A 433 -18.44 16.81 0.82
N GLY A 434 -17.12 16.74 0.57
CA GLY A 434 -16.10 16.40 1.55
C GLY A 434 -15.36 17.60 2.14
N ALA A 435 -14.12 17.37 2.56
CA ALA A 435 -13.27 18.40 3.16
C ALA A 435 -12.62 19.27 2.07
N SER A 436 -13.38 20.18 1.47
CA SER A 436 -12.94 21.04 0.38
C SER A 436 -12.60 22.45 0.85
N ALA A 437 -11.48 23.01 0.38
CA ALA A 437 -11.13 24.42 0.56
C ALA A 437 -12.13 25.38 -0.11
N SER A 438 -13.03 24.90 -0.96
CA SER A 438 -14.15 25.68 -1.49
C SER A 438 -15.34 25.81 -0.54
N ASP A 439 -15.39 25.01 0.56
CA ASP A 439 -16.41 25.11 1.60
C ASP A 439 -15.98 26.13 2.67
N GLU A 440 -16.92 26.97 3.09
CA GLU A 440 -16.71 27.98 4.16
C GLU A 440 -16.24 27.37 5.47
N LEU A 441 -16.57 26.11 5.75
CA LEU A 441 -16.13 25.39 6.94
C LEU A 441 -14.60 25.24 6.98
N PHE A 442 -13.97 25.08 5.82
CA PHE A 442 -12.53 24.80 5.67
C PHE A 442 -11.68 26.02 5.29
N VAL A 443 -12.26 27.23 5.23
CA VAL A 443 -11.55 28.48 4.96
C VAL A 443 -11.71 29.43 6.15
N ARG A 444 -10.67 29.51 7.01
CA ARG A 444 -10.77 30.24 8.29
C ARG A 444 -9.48 30.97 8.64
N SER A 445 -9.59 32.03 9.46
CA SER A 445 -8.42 32.58 10.15
C SER A 445 -7.83 31.59 11.13
N LEU A 446 -6.56 31.74 11.48
CA LEU A 446 -5.91 30.92 12.49
C LEU A 446 -6.66 30.95 13.82
N ASP A 447 -7.13 32.14 14.25
CA ASP A 447 -7.85 32.26 15.52
C ASP A 447 -9.25 31.62 15.44
N SER A 448 -9.92 31.71 14.30
CA SER A 448 -11.18 30.98 14.06
C SER A 448 -10.94 29.46 14.09
N TRP A 449 -9.89 28.96 13.44
CA TRP A 449 -9.51 27.54 13.52
C TRP A 449 -9.26 27.08 14.96
N ARG A 450 -8.47 27.84 15.72
CA ARG A 450 -8.19 27.54 17.12
C ARG A 450 -9.46 27.54 17.98
N HIS A 451 -10.34 28.52 17.76
CA HIS A 451 -11.61 28.60 18.49
C HIS A 451 -12.51 27.40 18.21
N VAL A 452 -12.69 27.07 16.94
CA VAL A 452 -13.54 25.95 16.52
C VAL A 452 -12.94 24.61 16.98
N ALA A 453 -11.63 24.40 16.81
CA ALA A 453 -10.96 23.19 17.26
C ALA A 453 -11.09 23.01 18.81
N ARG A 454 -10.91 24.08 19.60
CA ARG A 454 -11.16 24.03 21.05
C ARG A 454 -12.60 23.69 21.37
N SER A 455 -13.56 24.28 20.64
CA SER A 455 -14.99 23.99 20.80
C SER A 455 -15.32 22.52 20.55
N TRP A 456 -14.67 21.89 19.56
CA TRP A 456 -14.82 20.46 19.27
C TRP A 456 -14.16 19.57 20.32
N ILE A 457 -12.99 19.97 20.81
CA ILE A 457 -12.29 19.27 21.90
C ILE A 457 -13.09 19.36 23.21
N GLU A 458 -13.71 20.50 23.50
CA GLU A 458 -14.49 20.71 24.74
C GLU A 458 -15.89 20.09 24.69
N ARG A 459 -16.46 19.95 23.50
CA ARG A 459 -17.81 19.41 23.28
C ARG A 459 -17.83 18.41 22.13
N PRO A 460 -17.12 17.28 22.28
CA PRO A 460 -16.96 16.29 21.21
C PRO A 460 -18.23 15.48 20.91
N THR A 461 -19.30 15.64 21.69
CA THR A 461 -20.60 14.95 21.50
C THR A 461 -21.47 15.58 20.42
N ARG A 462 -21.10 16.73 19.85
CA ARG A 462 -21.82 17.31 18.71
C ARG A 462 -21.60 16.44 17.46
N GLU A 463 -22.68 16.17 16.73
CA GLU A 463 -22.78 15.16 15.65
C GLU A 463 -21.65 15.16 14.62
N GLN A 464 -21.00 16.26 14.34
CA GLN A 464 -19.90 16.32 13.35
C GLN A 464 -18.52 16.54 13.97
N ALA A 465 -18.43 16.82 15.27
CA ALA A 465 -17.17 17.22 15.90
C ALA A 465 -16.08 16.16 15.78
N LEU A 466 -16.40 14.89 15.98
CA LEU A 466 -15.43 13.79 15.88
C LEU A 466 -14.92 13.57 14.44
N ILE A 467 -15.81 13.69 13.44
CA ILE A 467 -15.45 13.61 12.03
C ILE A 467 -14.51 14.75 11.68
N LEU A 468 -14.86 15.98 12.05
CA LEU A 468 -14.06 17.17 11.77
C LEU A 468 -12.70 17.12 12.51
N VAL A 469 -12.66 16.64 13.75
CA VAL A 469 -11.40 16.39 14.47
C VAL A 469 -10.55 15.37 13.71
N SER A 470 -11.14 14.26 13.27
CA SER A 470 -10.42 13.21 12.53
C SER A 470 -9.86 13.73 11.19
N VAL A 471 -10.61 14.57 10.48
CA VAL A 471 -10.16 15.18 9.22
C VAL A 471 -9.01 16.17 9.45
N LEU A 472 -9.11 17.01 10.47
CA LEU A 472 -8.12 18.07 10.73
C LEU A 472 -6.86 17.57 11.43
N VAL A 473 -6.93 16.49 12.19
CA VAL A 473 -5.74 15.79 12.71
C VAL A 473 -4.87 15.29 11.55
N ASP A 474 -5.48 14.93 10.43
CA ASP A 474 -4.80 14.57 9.20
C ASP A 474 -4.59 15.83 8.32
N SER A 475 -3.87 16.82 8.82
CA SER A 475 -3.56 18.03 8.07
C SER A 475 -2.06 18.21 7.90
N ARG A 476 -1.64 18.65 6.70
CA ARG A 476 -0.25 18.93 6.37
C ARG A 476 -0.17 20.14 5.42
N PRO A 477 0.75 21.09 5.65
CA PRO A 477 0.90 22.25 4.78
C PRO A 477 1.45 21.82 3.40
N VAL A 478 0.83 22.35 2.35
CA VAL A 478 1.28 22.25 0.95
C VAL A 478 1.82 23.58 0.45
N TRP A 479 1.23 24.69 0.91
CA TRP A 479 1.59 26.05 0.53
C TRP A 479 1.59 26.98 1.75
N GLY A 480 2.46 28.02 1.73
CA GLY A 480 2.51 29.08 2.74
C GLY A 480 3.65 28.94 3.75
N VAL A 481 3.95 30.05 4.42
CA VAL A 481 5.18 30.23 5.22
C VAL A 481 5.06 29.59 6.62
N HIS A 482 3.86 29.60 7.23
CA HIS A 482 3.68 29.21 8.63
C HIS A 482 3.25 27.76 8.83
N GLY A 483 3.03 27.01 7.76
CA GLY A 483 2.64 25.61 7.82
C GLY A 483 1.35 25.35 8.61
N GLY A 484 0.87 24.14 8.61
CA GLY A 484 -0.33 23.70 9.34
C GLY A 484 -0.11 23.44 10.84
N ALA A 485 1.10 23.61 11.36
CA ALA A 485 1.45 23.40 12.76
C ALA A 485 0.45 24.02 13.76
N PRO A 486 -0.05 25.26 13.54
CA PRO A 486 -1.02 25.86 14.46
C PRO A 486 -2.35 25.10 14.59
N VAL A 487 -2.77 24.36 13.53
CA VAL A 487 -4.00 23.56 13.57
C VAL A 487 -3.74 22.25 14.27
N SER A 488 -2.69 21.52 13.87
CA SER A 488 -2.29 20.26 14.51
C SER A 488 -1.89 20.44 15.98
N ASP A 489 -1.21 21.55 16.32
CA ASP A 489 -0.85 21.88 17.70
C ASP A 489 -2.07 22.10 18.61
N THR A 490 -3.17 22.60 18.06
CA THR A 490 -4.41 22.73 18.82
C THR A 490 -4.96 21.36 19.21
N PHE A 491 -4.82 20.36 18.33
CA PHE A 491 -5.23 18.99 18.65
C PHE A 491 -4.27 18.27 19.62
N ARG A 492 -2.98 18.64 19.65
CA ARG A 492 -2.04 18.14 20.65
C ARG A 492 -2.50 18.47 22.07
N VAL A 493 -3.14 19.62 22.29
CA VAL A 493 -3.77 19.95 23.59
C VAL A 493 -4.90 18.97 23.92
N GLY A 494 -5.54 18.39 22.91
CA GLY A 494 -6.56 17.34 23.05
C GLY A 494 -6.03 16.03 23.64
N SER A 495 -4.73 15.73 23.50
CA SER A 495 -4.10 14.54 24.09
C SER A 495 -4.21 14.51 25.63
N ALA A 496 -4.33 15.67 26.28
CA ALA A 496 -4.54 15.79 27.71
C ALA A 496 -6.00 15.67 28.17
N ARG A 497 -6.94 15.38 27.25
CA ARG A 497 -8.39 15.27 27.51
C ARG A 497 -8.89 13.83 27.43
N PRO A 498 -9.02 13.10 28.56
CA PRO A 498 -9.46 11.69 28.55
C PRO A 498 -10.83 11.49 27.89
N GLU A 499 -11.75 12.44 28.03
CA GLU A 499 -13.09 12.35 27.46
C GLU A 499 -13.06 12.38 25.92
N LEU A 500 -12.25 13.25 25.31
CA LEU A 500 -12.04 13.27 23.88
C LEU A 500 -11.40 11.97 23.38
N LEU A 501 -10.34 11.51 24.05
CA LEU A 501 -9.66 10.25 23.69
C LEU A 501 -10.60 9.06 23.78
N HIS A 502 -11.47 9.01 24.80
CA HIS A 502 -12.48 7.97 24.93
C HIS A 502 -13.50 7.98 23.77
N LEU A 503 -13.95 9.16 23.36
CA LEU A 503 -14.88 9.30 22.23
C LEU A 503 -14.22 8.99 20.88
N LEU A 504 -12.95 9.38 20.68
CA LEU A 504 -12.18 9.01 19.48
C LEU A 504 -11.93 7.52 19.42
N ALA A 505 -11.63 6.86 20.55
CA ALA A 505 -11.55 5.40 20.59
C ALA A 505 -12.86 4.75 20.18
N ARG A 506 -13.99 5.22 20.73
CA ARG A 506 -15.32 4.73 20.33
C ARG A 506 -15.59 4.94 18.84
N PHE A 507 -15.20 6.08 18.29
CA PHE A 507 -15.32 6.38 16.86
C PHE A 507 -14.47 5.41 16.03
N ALA A 508 -13.20 5.19 16.40
CA ALA A 508 -12.31 4.22 15.75
C ALA A 508 -12.86 2.78 15.80
N LEU A 509 -13.51 2.42 16.91
CA LEU A 509 -14.13 1.11 17.08
C LEU A 509 -15.50 0.97 16.38
N SER A 510 -16.09 2.06 15.88
CA SER A 510 -17.34 2.02 15.11
C SER A 510 -17.13 1.55 13.68
N HIS A 511 -15.96 1.80 13.10
CA HIS A 511 -15.56 1.30 11.79
C HIS A 511 -15.02 -0.12 11.93
N ARG A 512 -15.86 -1.09 11.62
CA ARG A 512 -15.52 -2.52 11.79
C ARG A 512 -15.10 -3.13 10.47
N PRO A 513 -14.04 -3.97 10.48
CA PRO A 513 -13.74 -4.80 9.33
C PRO A 513 -14.94 -5.70 8.96
N PRO A 514 -15.15 -5.99 7.66
CA PRO A 514 -16.30 -6.75 7.16
C PRO A 514 -16.14 -8.26 7.42
N THR A 515 -16.17 -8.67 8.69
CA THR A 515 -16.08 -10.06 9.12
C THR A 515 -17.47 -10.68 9.27
N GLY A 516 -17.84 -11.58 8.35
CA GLY A 516 -19.14 -12.29 8.39
C GLY A 516 -19.15 -13.44 9.40
N PHE A 517 -20.37 -13.79 9.90
CA PHE A 517 -20.58 -14.83 10.92
C PHE A 517 -20.35 -16.27 10.38
N LEU A 518 -20.45 -16.50 9.08
CA LEU A 518 -20.35 -17.80 8.39
C LEU A 518 -19.32 -17.75 7.25
N ARG A 519 -18.00 -17.71 7.60
CA ARG A 519 -16.89 -17.93 6.65
C ARG A 519 -16.83 -17.04 5.39
N GLY A 520 -17.72 -16.03 5.23
CA GLY A 520 -17.79 -15.11 4.09
C GLY A 520 -17.21 -13.72 4.39
N LEU A 521 -16.73 -13.02 3.36
CA LEU A 521 -16.54 -11.58 3.41
C LEU A 521 -17.93 -10.91 3.37
N VAL A 522 -18.13 -9.85 4.15
CA VAL A 522 -19.33 -9.04 4.05
C VAL A 522 -19.14 -8.09 2.89
N VAL A 523 -19.92 -8.29 1.84
CA VAL A 523 -19.95 -7.46 0.64
C VAL A 523 -21.16 -6.52 0.69
N GLU A 524 -21.17 -5.48 -0.13
CA GLU A 524 -22.32 -4.60 -0.27
C GLU A 524 -23.54 -5.38 -0.81
N HIS A 525 -24.69 -5.19 -0.16
CA HIS A 525 -25.91 -5.93 -0.50
C HIS A 525 -26.80 -5.21 -1.48
N ASP A 526 -26.69 -3.86 -1.56
CA ASP A 526 -27.54 -2.99 -2.34
C ASP A 526 -26.72 -1.99 -3.17
N GLY A 527 -27.29 -1.43 -4.23
CA GLY A 527 -26.70 -0.37 -5.05
C GLY A 527 -25.80 -0.87 -6.17
N GLU A 528 -25.04 0.06 -6.74
CA GLU A 528 -24.17 -0.13 -7.91
C GLU A 528 -22.99 -1.08 -7.63
N HIS A 529 -22.56 -1.17 -6.36
CA HIS A 529 -21.41 -1.99 -5.90
C HIS A 529 -21.82 -3.28 -5.23
N ARG A 530 -23.05 -3.78 -5.50
CA ARG A 530 -23.54 -5.03 -4.95
C ARG A 530 -22.57 -6.18 -5.23
N GLY A 531 -22.24 -6.95 -4.20
CA GLY A 531 -21.30 -8.08 -4.27
C GLY A 531 -19.83 -7.68 -4.15
N ARG A 532 -19.52 -6.38 -4.07
CA ARG A 532 -18.16 -5.86 -3.96
C ARG A 532 -17.80 -5.48 -2.52
N LEU A 533 -16.51 -5.45 -2.27
CA LEU A 533 -15.92 -5.09 -0.98
C LEU A 533 -15.27 -3.72 -1.09
N ASP A 534 -15.71 -2.75 -0.30
CA ASP A 534 -15.03 -1.46 -0.16
C ASP A 534 -13.78 -1.61 0.72
N LEU A 535 -12.59 -1.67 0.08
CA LEU A 535 -11.30 -1.81 0.77
C LEU A 535 -10.93 -0.57 1.57
N LYS A 536 -11.33 0.62 1.13
CA LYS A 536 -11.07 1.86 1.88
C LYS A 536 -11.84 1.85 3.19
N ARG A 537 -13.15 1.63 3.12
CA ARG A 537 -14.06 1.70 4.27
C ARG A 537 -13.92 0.50 5.20
N GLY A 538 -13.82 -0.70 4.64
CA GLY A 538 -13.75 -1.95 5.41
C GLY A 538 -12.35 -2.32 5.87
N GLY A 539 -11.31 -1.95 5.13
CA GLY A 539 -9.91 -2.32 5.41
C GLY A 539 -9.10 -1.18 6.02
N LEU A 540 -8.87 -0.13 5.25
CA LEU A 540 -7.94 0.93 5.62
C LEU A 540 -8.47 1.82 6.77
N LEU A 541 -9.72 2.29 6.71
CA LEU A 541 -10.26 3.20 7.73
C LEU A 541 -10.21 2.63 9.15
N PRO A 542 -10.52 1.35 9.43
CA PRO A 542 -10.37 0.79 10.77
C PRO A 542 -8.94 0.93 11.32
N VAL A 543 -7.91 0.73 10.50
CA VAL A 543 -6.51 0.89 10.90
C VAL A 543 -6.15 2.36 11.09
N VAL A 544 -6.51 3.21 10.13
CA VAL A 544 -6.25 4.66 10.17
C VAL A 544 -6.87 5.32 11.40
N ASP A 545 -8.12 4.97 11.73
CA ASP A 545 -8.81 5.56 12.88
C ASP A 545 -8.20 5.10 14.21
N LEU A 546 -7.77 3.83 14.31
CA LEU A 546 -7.01 3.36 15.47
C LEU A 546 -5.68 4.09 15.60
N ALA A 547 -4.97 4.31 14.49
CA ALA A 547 -3.71 5.06 14.49
C ALA A 547 -3.91 6.53 14.87
N ARG A 548 -5.01 7.19 14.41
CA ARG A 548 -5.37 8.55 14.83
C ARG A 548 -5.58 8.65 16.32
N TRP A 549 -6.42 7.76 16.87
CA TRP A 549 -6.67 7.70 18.31
C TRP A 549 -5.39 7.46 19.10
N ALA A 550 -4.63 6.42 18.74
CA ALA A 550 -3.44 6.01 19.47
C ALA A 550 -2.31 7.05 19.35
N GLY A 551 -2.11 7.63 18.17
CA GLY A 551 -1.14 8.71 17.96
C GLY A 551 -1.49 9.97 18.73
N MET A 552 -2.78 10.36 18.77
CA MET A 552 -3.22 11.48 19.59
C MET A 552 -3.01 11.19 21.09
N ALA A 553 -3.30 9.99 21.56
CA ALA A 553 -3.03 9.58 22.94
C ALA A 553 -1.53 9.62 23.28
N ALA A 554 -0.65 9.31 22.32
CA ALA A 554 0.80 9.42 22.43
C ALA A 554 1.33 10.87 22.25
N GLY A 555 0.46 11.84 21.95
CA GLY A 555 0.84 13.25 21.75
C GLY A 555 1.55 13.56 20.43
N VAL A 556 1.38 12.71 19.40
CA VAL A 556 2.00 12.85 18.09
C VAL A 556 1.17 13.74 17.18
N THR A 557 1.83 14.66 16.48
CA THR A 557 1.21 15.60 15.53
C THR A 557 1.42 15.21 14.07
N SER A 558 2.21 14.16 13.76
CA SER A 558 2.36 13.64 12.41
C SER A 558 1.02 13.18 11.83
N ALA A 559 0.81 13.40 10.53
CA ALA A 559 -0.35 12.87 9.82
C ALA A 559 -0.19 11.39 9.44
N SER A 560 1.04 10.88 9.29
CA SER A 560 1.34 9.51 8.84
C SER A 560 0.73 8.44 9.76
N THR A 561 0.03 7.48 9.17
CA THR A 561 -0.56 6.35 9.91
C THR A 561 0.53 5.49 10.57
N LEU A 562 1.62 5.19 9.84
CA LEU A 562 2.73 4.39 10.36
C LEU A 562 3.47 5.09 11.51
N GLU A 563 3.81 6.38 11.36
CA GLU A 563 4.46 7.14 12.42
C GLU A 563 3.61 7.19 13.70
N ARG A 564 2.30 7.31 13.56
CA ARG A 564 1.36 7.27 14.70
C ARG A 564 1.34 5.91 15.39
N LEU A 565 1.35 4.81 14.62
CA LEU A 565 1.41 3.44 15.15
C LEU A 565 2.72 3.21 15.90
N HIS A 566 3.87 3.57 15.30
CA HIS A 566 5.18 3.45 15.92
C HIS A 566 5.28 4.26 17.23
N ALA A 567 4.82 5.51 17.20
CA ALA A 567 4.83 6.38 18.37
C ALA A 567 3.90 5.85 19.49
N ALA A 568 2.74 5.30 19.12
CA ALA A 568 1.83 4.68 20.08
C ALA A 568 2.45 3.43 20.73
N GLY A 569 3.20 2.63 19.96
CA GLY A 569 3.98 1.51 20.48
C GLY A 569 5.08 1.97 21.45
N ALA A 570 5.85 2.98 21.05
CA ALA A 570 6.93 3.54 21.89
C ALA A 570 6.40 4.17 23.18
N ALA A 571 5.22 4.79 23.15
CA ALA A 571 4.55 5.36 24.32
C ALA A 571 3.82 4.32 25.19
N GLY A 572 3.74 3.06 24.75
CA GLY A 572 2.99 2.00 25.45
C GLY A 572 1.47 2.15 25.36
N THR A 573 0.95 2.97 24.46
CA THR A 573 -0.48 3.14 24.20
C THR A 573 -1.06 1.90 23.49
N LEU A 574 -0.26 1.28 22.63
CA LEU A 574 -0.55 0.01 21.98
C LEU A 574 0.57 -1.00 22.27
N PRO A 575 0.25 -2.29 22.51
CA PRO A 575 1.25 -3.35 22.54
C PRO A 575 2.00 -3.46 21.21
N ALA A 576 3.30 -3.78 21.24
CA ALA A 576 4.12 -3.92 20.03
C ALA A 576 3.54 -4.95 19.02
N ALA A 577 2.95 -6.04 19.53
CA ALA A 577 2.30 -7.04 18.67
C ALA A 577 1.06 -6.49 17.94
N ASP A 578 0.33 -5.57 18.57
CA ASP A 578 -0.84 -4.94 17.93
C ASP A 578 -0.40 -3.91 16.89
N VAL A 579 0.69 -3.17 17.16
CA VAL A 579 1.30 -2.27 16.18
C VAL A 579 1.69 -3.05 14.93
N GLN A 580 2.46 -4.13 15.08
CA GLN A 580 2.86 -4.98 13.95
C GLN A 580 1.65 -5.54 13.18
N THR A 581 0.62 -6.00 13.89
CA THR A 581 -0.61 -6.51 13.27
C THR A 581 -1.32 -5.45 12.43
N LEU A 582 -1.38 -4.20 12.92
CA LEU A 582 -2.01 -3.09 12.19
C LEU A 582 -1.17 -2.63 11.00
N GLU A 583 0.16 -2.68 11.10
CA GLU A 583 1.08 -2.40 10.00
C GLU A 583 0.96 -3.43 8.88
N ASP A 584 1.02 -4.72 9.21
CA ASP A 584 0.88 -5.81 8.24
C ASP A 584 -0.48 -5.74 7.52
N ALA A 585 -1.55 -5.41 8.26
CA ALA A 585 -2.88 -5.23 7.68
C ALA A 585 -2.95 -3.99 6.76
N LEU A 586 -2.36 -2.87 7.17
CA LEU A 586 -2.29 -1.63 6.37
C LEU A 586 -1.55 -1.88 5.05
N GLU A 587 -0.42 -2.60 5.09
CA GLU A 587 0.36 -2.95 3.91
C GLU A 587 -0.47 -3.81 2.95
N LEU A 588 -1.09 -4.89 3.43
CA LEU A 588 -1.92 -5.78 2.62
C LEU A 588 -3.10 -5.05 1.97
N PHE A 589 -3.83 -4.23 2.75
CA PHE A 589 -4.97 -3.49 2.22
C PHE A 589 -4.54 -2.44 1.20
N SER A 590 -3.39 -1.79 1.40
CA SER A 590 -2.81 -0.83 0.46
C SER A 590 -2.38 -1.50 -0.83
N GLU A 591 -1.76 -2.68 -0.75
CA GLU A 591 -1.34 -3.49 -1.91
C GLU A 591 -2.55 -3.89 -2.76
N LEU A 592 -3.57 -4.51 -2.15
CA LEU A 592 -4.78 -4.94 -2.85
C LEU A 592 -5.56 -3.77 -3.47
N ARG A 593 -5.63 -2.65 -2.76
CA ARG A 593 -6.25 -1.43 -3.26
C ARG A 593 -5.52 -0.87 -4.48
N MET A 594 -4.18 -0.79 -4.40
CA MET A 594 -3.34 -0.29 -5.49
C MET A 594 -3.42 -1.22 -6.70
N GLU A 595 -3.33 -2.53 -6.51
CA GLU A 595 -3.45 -3.52 -7.58
C GLU A 595 -4.80 -3.42 -8.31
N HIS A 596 -5.90 -3.32 -7.55
CA HIS A 596 -7.24 -3.11 -8.11
C HIS A 596 -7.33 -1.82 -8.94
N GLN A 597 -6.88 -0.69 -8.38
CA GLN A 597 -6.93 0.60 -9.07
C GLN A 597 -6.02 0.64 -10.31
N VAL A 598 -4.85 0.01 -10.26
CA VAL A 598 -3.95 -0.15 -11.41
C VAL A 598 -4.60 -1.00 -12.51
N GLY A 599 -5.27 -2.09 -12.14
CA GLY A 599 -6.05 -2.90 -13.08
C GLY A 599 -7.08 -2.06 -13.82
N ARG A 600 -7.90 -1.31 -13.08
CA ARG A 600 -8.91 -0.39 -13.68
C ARG A 600 -8.29 0.67 -14.58
N LEU A 601 -7.16 1.26 -14.15
CA LEU A 601 -6.43 2.22 -14.98
C LEU A 601 -5.94 1.59 -16.29
N ARG A 602 -5.46 0.35 -16.30
CA ARG A 602 -5.06 -0.38 -17.52
C ARG A 602 -6.24 -0.57 -18.48
N ASP A 603 -7.40 -0.89 -17.93
CA ASP A 603 -8.64 -1.09 -18.70
C ASP A 603 -9.29 0.23 -19.14
N GLY A 604 -8.72 1.38 -18.80
CA GLY A 604 -9.26 2.70 -19.16
C GLY A 604 -10.45 3.12 -18.31
N LEU A 605 -10.69 2.46 -17.19
CA LEU A 605 -11.77 2.75 -16.24
C LEU A 605 -11.31 3.72 -15.16
N GLU A 606 -12.27 4.43 -14.57
CA GLU A 606 -12.01 5.25 -13.38
C GLU A 606 -11.63 4.38 -12.19
N PRO A 607 -10.54 4.70 -11.46
CA PRO A 607 -10.13 3.94 -10.30
C PRO A 607 -11.12 4.12 -9.14
N ASP A 608 -11.48 3.02 -8.47
CA ASP A 608 -12.33 3.00 -7.28
C ASP A 608 -11.77 2.05 -6.20
N ASP A 609 -12.49 1.90 -5.08
CA ASP A 609 -12.09 1.11 -3.93
C ASP A 609 -12.93 -0.18 -3.76
N HIS A 610 -13.76 -0.52 -4.77
CA HIS A 610 -14.75 -1.61 -4.72
C HIS A 610 -14.24 -2.86 -5.42
N LEU A 611 -13.52 -3.69 -4.66
CA LEU A 611 -12.94 -4.94 -5.12
C LEU A 611 -14.00 -6.05 -5.19
N ASP A 612 -14.01 -6.83 -6.27
CA ASP A 612 -14.76 -8.08 -6.35
C ASP A 612 -13.96 -9.20 -5.65
N PRO A 613 -14.46 -9.77 -4.53
CA PRO A 613 -13.74 -10.84 -3.85
C PRO A 613 -13.60 -12.12 -4.70
N ASP A 614 -14.43 -12.31 -5.70
CA ASP A 614 -14.40 -13.50 -6.55
C ASP A 614 -13.31 -13.43 -7.63
N GLU A 615 -12.80 -12.23 -7.92
CA GLU A 615 -11.62 -12.02 -8.78
C GLU A 615 -10.29 -12.32 -8.05
N LEU A 616 -10.31 -12.39 -6.71
CA LEU A 616 -9.12 -12.72 -5.92
C LEU A 616 -8.82 -14.22 -5.94
N SER A 617 -7.52 -14.56 -5.97
CA SER A 617 -7.10 -15.94 -5.73
C SER A 617 -7.58 -16.41 -4.36
N THR A 618 -7.76 -17.72 -4.20
CA THR A 618 -8.17 -18.31 -2.91
C THR A 618 -7.18 -17.95 -1.79
N LEU A 619 -5.89 -17.92 -2.10
CA LEU A 619 -4.83 -17.54 -1.15
C LEU A 619 -4.95 -16.06 -0.73
N THR A 620 -5.07 -15.15 -1.71
CA THR A 620 -5.24 -13.72 -1.44
C THR A 620 -6.51 -13.44 -0.63
N ARG A 621 -7.61 -14.12 -0.96
CA ARG A 621 -8.89 -14.04 -0.24
C ARG A 621 -8.74 -14.55 1.21
N SER A 622 -7.94 -15.59 1.44
CA SER A 622 -7.65 -16.10 2.78
C SER A 622 -6.86 -15.07 3.59
N TYR A 623 -5.79 -14.51 3.04
CA TYR A 623 -5.00 -13.46 3.71
C TYR A 623 -5.85 -12.23 4.03
N LEU A 624 -6.70 -11.79 3.11
CA LEU A 624 -7.60 -10.67 3.34
C LEU A 624 -8.57 -10.95 4.51
N LYS A 625 -9.14 -12.16 4.59
CA LYS A 625 -9.99 -12.58 5.72
C LYS A 625 -9.24 -12.59 7.04
N GLU A 626 -8.01 -13.11 7.06
CA GLU A 626 -7.17 -13.12 8.26
C GLU A 626 -6.79 -11.72 8.71
N ALA A 627 -6.44 -10.81 7.78
CA ALA A 627 -6.15 -9.42 8.10
C ALA A 627 -7.37 -8.72 8.74
N PHE A 628 -8.57 -8.89 8.19
CA PHE A 628 -9.80 -8.36 8.80
C PHE A 628 -10.04 -8.91 10.20
N ARG A 629 -9.83 -10.23 10.42
CA ARG A 629 -9.96 -10.85 11.75
C ARG A 629 -8.92 -10.33 12.74
N ALA A 630 -7.69 -10.13 12.28
CA ALA A 630 -6.61 -9.62 13.08
C ALA A 630 -6.91 -8.19 13.55
N VAL A 631 -7.32 -7.29 12.64
CA VAL A 631 -7.74 -5.92 12.99
C VAL A 631 -8.94 -5.94 13.94
N ALA A 632 -9.96 -6.76 13.68
CA ALA A 632 -11.12 -6.91 14.57
C ALA A 632 -10.72 -7.42 15.97
N SER A 633 -9.70 -8.29 16.06
CA SER A 633 -9.17 -8.77 17.33
C SER A 633 -8.47 -7.66 18.12
N VAL A 634 -7.66 -6.81 17.44
CA VAL A 634 -7.07 -5.61 18.05
C VAL A 634 -8.17 -4.68 18.57
N GLN A 635 -9.19 -4.39 17.75
CA GLN A 635 -10.33 -3.56 18.17
C GLN A 635 -11.04 -4.11 19.41
N LYS A 636 -11.24 -5.43 19.50
CA LYS A 636 -11.85 -6.08 20.68
C LYS A 636 -11.00 -5.93 21.95
N ARG A 637 -9.66 -6.06 21.84
CA ARG A 637 -8.75 -5.85 22.99
C ARG A 637 -8.83 -4.41 23.48
N ILE A 638 -8.70 -3.44 22.58
CA ILE A 638 -8.81 -2.02 22.92
C ILE A 638 -10.16 -1.70 23.58
N ALA A 639 -11.26 -2.23 23.04
CA ALA A 639 -12.59 -2.06 23.61
C ALA A 639 -12.70 -2.60 25.05
N ALA A 640 -12.09 -3.76 25.31
CA ALA A 640 -12.06 -4.38 26.64
C ALA A 640 -11.20 -3.57 27.63
N GLU A 641 -10.01 -3.12 27.21
CA GLU A 641 -9.10 -2.31 28.04
C GLU A 641 -9.72 -0.96 28.42
N LEU A 642 -10.41 -0.32 27.48
CA LEU A 642 -11.07 0.96 27.73
C LEU A 642 -12.45 0.81 28.37
N SER A 643 -12.87 -0.41 28.73
CA SER A 643 -14.21 -0.72 29.27
C SER A 643 -15.34 -0.23 28.34
N LEU A 644 -15.08 -0.15 27.04
CA LEU A 644 -16.04 0.24 26.04
C LEU A 644 -16.89 -0.98 25.67
N GLY A 645 -18.14 -1.02 26.11
CA GLY A 645 -19.06 -2.08 25.69
C GLY A 645 -19.18 -2.11 24.17
N VAL A 646 -18.61 -3.11 23.53
CA VAL A 646 -18.78 -3.37 22.10
C VAL A 646 -20.18 -3.98 21.91
N ARG A 647 -21.17 -3.19 21.48
CA ARG A 647 -22.50 -3.65 21.05
C ARG A 647 -22.47 -4.07 19.59
#